data_f87a9d3676632d394f528bbdf2f51591
#
_entry.id   f87a9d3676632d394f528bbdf2f51591
#
_cell.length_a   1.000
_cell.length_b   1.000
_cell.length_c   1.000
_cell.angle_alpha   90.00
_cell.angle_beta   90.00
_cell.angle_gamma   90.00
#
_symmetry.space_group_name_H-M   'P 1'
#
loop_
_entity.id
_entity.type
_entity.pdbx_description
1 polymer ?
#
loop_
_entity_poly.entity_id
_entity_poly.type
_entity_poly.pdbx_seq_one_letter_code
_entity_poly.pdbx_strand_id
1 'polypeptide(L)'
;MKNRRLLALIMALVMVFSLSVSAMADYSVTAETKELSEVAADLAGKTVILHSNDVHGAIAGYAYIAALKAEFAKRGAEVILADAGDFSQGDPNVSVSKGASAVEMMNAAGYTVATLGNHEFDYGYDQLMDNLGKAEFEAICADVLKGGKSILDPTFVYTTKSGVKIGFFGLETPETQTKVNPGLIQGITFLSNSAGKTDLYDCAQAQVDALKKEGVDLVIGLVHLGVDDESAADGHRSADLLAKVTGIDLLIDGHSHTVMTAGENGAAIQSTGTKFANIGVVVIDDASKKIESRYLIATEGLAEDAAVAAAAKKIADEVDAKYGAVFAKSEVELNGAKSPNGNRDSETNNGDLITEAMLWSVLKEKGAVTVAEDHVVAITNGGGIRASIKVGDVTMKDINTVLPFGNTIAVVYVTGAELLEALEASTYSLPIGGYPQTTGIKWTLDAGKAYDANAETYPDSTYYGPKTIQRVTIESINGKAFDEKATYAVVTNNFCAAGGDTYYVFKNASAQFDTGIPLDEALMAYIEQELKGVISTKYAEPRGDQTFIPDPLASYTDVNAAAWYAPALRYVIENKTMVSTGAGTFSPDMTITRAQVMKLIANLAGAAAETTQAEGDAHWYDKAVAWAVQNNVSDGTNPDDACTREDFATMLYSYLKTQGKGFTDAWMFLLTNPDAADISESADEAMHWMVMNKVMSGVDAAGTLAPQATTTRAQIAKMLLNLSNVK
;
A
#
# COMPACT_ATOMS: atom_id res chain seq x y z
N MET A 1 -6.16 -26.74 41.88
CA MET A 1 -6.80 -25.47 41.45
C MET A 1 -5.84 -24.38 40.94
N LYS A 2 -4.60 -24.30 41.42
CA LYS A 2 -3.60 -23.31 40.90
C LYS A 2 -3.16 -23.57 39.44
N ASN A 3 -3.00 -24.81 39.03
CA ASN A 3 -2.52 -25.14 37.67
C ASN A 3 -3.60 -24.96 36.58
N ARG A 4 -4.90 -24.99 36.91
CA ARG A 4 -5.98 -24.71 35.93
C ARG A 4 -6.12 -23.21 35.64
N ARG A 5 -5.78 -22.33 36.61
CA ARG A 5 -5.78 -20.86 36.37
C ARG A 5 -4.56 -20.41 35.59
N LEU A 6 -3.42 -21.09 35.71
CA LEU A 6 -2.22 -20.78 34.88
C LEU A 6 -2.43 -21.22 33.43
N LEU A 7 -3.09 -22.37 33.20
CA LEU A 7 -3.41 -22.86 31.86
C LEU A 7 -4.45 -21.94 31.16
N ALA A 8 -5.44 -21.45 31.92
CA ALA A 8 -6.42 -20.48 31.38
C ALA A 8 -5.80 -19.11 31.08
N LEU A 9 -4.78 -18.70 31.86
CA LEU A 9 -4.04 -17.44 31.59
C LEU A 9 -3.12 -17.58 30.37
N ILE A 10 -2.49 -18.73 30.16
CA ILE A 10 -1.66 -19.03 28.99
C ILE A 10 -2.54 -19.16 27.73
N MET A 11 -3.72 -19.80 27.81
CA MET A 11 -4.67 -19.83 26.70
C MET A 11 -5.27 -18.45 26.39
N ALA A 12 -5.49 -17.60 27.37
CA ALA A 12 -5.92 -16.21 27.15
C ALA A 12 -4.78 -15.36 26.53
N LEU A 13 -3.52 -15.62 26.89
CA LEU A 13 -2.36 -14.93 26.29
C LEU A 13 -2.09 -15.41 24.85
N VAL A 14 -2.29 -16.70 24.56
CA VAL A 14 -2.16 -17.24 23.19
C VAL A 14 -3.34 -16.82 22.30
N MET A 15 -4.54 -16.60 22.85
CA MET A 15 -5.65 -16.02 22.10
C MET A 15 -5.52 -14.51 21.85
N VAL A 16 -4.71 -13.78 22.62
CA VAL A 16 -4.46 -12.35 22.39
C VAL A 16 -3.35 -12.14 21.35
N PHE A 17 -2.49 -13.14 21.09
CA PHE A 17 -1.47 -13.05 20.04
C PHE A 17 -1.89 -13.64 18.67
N SER A 18 -3.10 -14.19 18.55
CA SER A 18 -3.63 -14.70 17.28
C SER A 18 -4.71 -13.80 16.63
N LEU A 19 -4.84 -12.57 17.12
CA LEU A 19 -5.80 -11.59 16.59
C LEU A 19 -5.06 -10.32 16.17
N SER A 20 -4.35 -10.38 15.06
CA SER A 20 -4.10 -9.17 14.25
C SER A 20 -3.34 -9.48 12.97
N VAL A 21 -3.97 -10.21 12.05
CA VAL A 21 -3.90 -9.89 10.63
C VAL A 21 -5.34 -9.89 10.15
N SER A 22 -6.06 -8.87 10.54
CA SER A 22 -7.24 -8.42 9.83
C SER A 22 -6.78 -8.03 8.42
N ALA A 23 -7.51 -8.41 7.39
CA ALA A 23 -7.54 -7.59 6.18
C ALA A 23 -7.79 -6.16 6.69
N MET A 24 -6.82 -5.25 6.50
CA MET A 24 -6.98 -3.88 6.95
C MET A 24 -8.16 -3.32 6.16
N ALA A 25 -9.26 -3.01 6.84
CA ALA A 25 -10.26 -2.13 6.28
C ALA A 25 -9.58 -0.77 6.13
N ASP A 26 -9.75 -0.11 4.99
CA ASP A 26 -9.28 1.26 4.78
C ASP A 26 -9.55 2.08 6.03
N TYR A 27 -8.54 2.83 6.50
CA TYR A 27 -8.71 3.66 7.70
C TYR A 27 -9.89 4.62 7.52
N SER A 28 -10.91 4.49 8.36
CA SER A 28 -12.14 5.23 8.22
C SER A 28 -11.96 6.69 8.62
N VAL A 29 -12.27 7.62 7.72
CA VAL A 29 -12.11 9.07 7.94
C VAL A 29 -13.44 9.82 7.75
N THR A 30 -13.53 11.00 8.38
CA THR A 30 -14.63 11.96 8.17
C THR A 30 -14.06 13.26 7.64
N ALA A 31 -14.67 13.83 6.61
CA ALA A 31 -14.33 15.14 6.08
C ALA A 31 -15.56 16.07 6.16
N GLU A 32 -15.43 17.19 6.89
CA GLU A 32 -16.41 18.27 6.92
C GLU A 32 -15.87 19.43 6.07
N THR A 33 -16.53 19.77 4.98
CA THR A 33 -16.20 20.90 4.12
C THR A 33 -17.25 21.99 4.26
N LYS A 34 -16.83 23.26 4.34
CA LYS A 34 -17.70 24.42 4.39
C LYS A 34 -17.42 25.39 3.26
N GLU A 35 -18.46 26.01 2.75
CA GLU A 35 -18.33 27.20 1.93
C GLU A 35 -17.91 28.39 2.79
N LEU A 36 -17.14 29.33 2.23
CA LEU A 36 -16.72 30.54 2.95
C LEU A 36 -17.89 31.39 3.48
N SER A 37 -19.04 31.29 2.83
CA SER A 37 -20.30 31.92 3.22
C SER A 37 -20.95 31.33 4.48
N GLU A 38 -20.60 30.07 4.82
CA GLU A 38 -21.10 29.35 5.99
C GLU A 38 -20.24 29.64 7.25
N VAL A 39 -19.05 30.21 7.05
CA VAL A 39 -18.17 30.61 8.14
C VAL A 39 -18.66 31.87 8.81
N ALA A 40 -18.64 31.91 10.14
CA ALA A 40 -19.10 33.06 10.93
C ALA A 40 -18.54 34.40 10.43
N ALA A 41 -19.42 35.39 10.28
CA ALA A 41 -19.03 36.72 9.81
C ALA A 41 -18.23 37.52 10.86
N ASP A 42 -18.34 37.18 12.15
CA ASP A 42 -17.57 37.74 13.27
C ASP A 42 -16.78 36.62 13.94
N LEU A 43 -15.48 36.79 13.95
CA LEU A 43 -14.49 35.91 14.57
C LEU A 43 -13.67 36.63 15.66
N ALA A 44 -14.20 37.74 16.20
CA ALA A 44 -13.55 38.40 17.30
C ALA A 44 -13.40 37.49 18.52
N GLY A 45 -12.22 37.45 19.11
CA GLY A 45 -11.90 36.53 20.22
C GLY A 45 -11.66 35.10 19.78
N LYS A 46 -11.40 34.88 18.49
CA LYS A 46 -10.99 33.59 17.93
C LYS A 46 -9.57 33.68 17.36
N THR A 47 -8.82 32.61 17.58
CA THR A 47 -7.58 32.33 16.85
C THR A 47 -7.89 31.24 15.81
N VAL A 48 -7.44 31.46 14.59
CA VAL A 48 -7.68 30.50 13.48
C VAL A 48 -6.34 30.00 12.94
N ILE A 49 -6.16 28.69 12.90
CA ILE A 49 -5.07 28.08 12.16
C ILE A 49 -5.62 27.69 10.78
N LEU A 50 -5.05 28.27 9.73
CA LEU A 50 -5.21 27.79 8.35
C LEU A 50 -4.02 26.91 8.04
N HIS A 51 -4.26 25.74 7.45
CA HIS A 51 -3.15 24.83 7.16
C HIS A 51 -3.22 24.19 5.80
N SER A 52 -2.06 23.79 5.31
CA SER A 52 -1.82 23.01 4.11
C SER A 52 -0.92 21.82 4.42
N ASN A 53 -0.86 20.88 3.50
CA ASN A 53 0.04 19.74 3.44
C ASN A 53 0.12 19.24 2.00
N ASP A 54 1.18 18.52 1.62
CA ASP A 54 1.33 17.86 0.32
C ASP A 54 1.05 18.81 -0.87
N VAL A 55 1.64 20.02 -0.80
CA VAL A 55 1.43 21.05 -1.82
C VAL A 55 1.99 20.64 -3.18
N HIS A 56 3.09 19.89 -3.20
CA HIS A 56 3.69 19.29 -4.40
C HIS A 56 3.79 20.26 -5.60
N GLY A 57 4.22 21.50 -5.33
CA GLY A 57 4.46 22.48 -6.35
C GLY A 57 3.24 23.20 -6.93
N ALA A 58 2.05 23.00 -6.37
CA ALA A 58 0.83 23.73 -6.74
C ALA A 58 0.88 25.19 -6.23
N ILE A 59 1.88 25.95 -6.68
CA ILE A 59 2.24 27.28 -6.14
C ILE A 59 1.11 28.32 -6.24
N ALA A 60 0.16 28.17 -7.15
CA ALA A 60 -1.02 29.04 -7.24
C ALA A 60 -1.88 28.97 -5.97
N GLY A 61 -1.89 27.84 -5.27
CA GLY A 61 -2.67 27.64 -4.04
C GLY A 61 -2.29 28.57 -2.90
N TYR A 62 -1.04 29.04 -2.87
CA TYR A 62 -0.59 29.99 -1.84
C TYR A 62 -1.35 31.33 -1.92
N ALA A 63 -1.87 31.71 -3.08
CA ALA A 63 -2.68 32.92 -3.22
C ALA A 63 -4.06 32.76 -2.55
N TYR A 64 -4.65 31.58 -2.56
CA TYR A 64 -5.91 31.29 -1.91
C TYR A 64 -5.80 31.32 -0.39
N ILE A 65 -4.77 30.65 0.17
CA ILE A 65 -4.59 30.61 1.62
C ILE A 65 -4.23 32.02 2.17
N ALA A 66 -3.47 32.81 1.42
CA ALA A 66 -3.17 34.21 1.77
C ALA A 66 -4.42 35.09 1.76
N ALA A 67 -5.30 34.92 0.77
CA ALA A 67 -6.56 35.63 0.71
C ALA A 67 -7.51 35.23 1.86
N LEU A 68 -7.58 33.93 2.19
CA LEU A 68 -8.34 33.47 3.35
C LEU A 68 -7.80 34.03 4.66
N LYS A 69 -6.47 34.07 4.85
CA LYS A 69 -5.84 34.71 6.01
C LYS A 69 -6.31 36.15 6.17
N ALA A 70 -6.29 36.92 5.08
CA ALA A 70 -6.75 38.31 5.08
C ALA A 70 -8.25 38.43 5.39
N GLU A 71 -9.09 37.55 4.84
CA GLU A 71 -10.54 37.56 5.07
C GLU A 71 -10.87 37.17 6.53
N PHE A 72 -10.23 36.14 7.10
CA PHE A 72 -10.44 35.75 8.49
C PHE A 72 -9.95 36.84 9.46
N ALA A 73 -8.81 37.47 9.17
CA ALA A 73 -8.31 38.62 9.94
C ALA A 73 -9.30 39.82 9.87
N LYS A 74 -9.89 40.09 8.72
CA LYS A 74 -10.93 41.12 8.55
C LYS A 74 -12.17 40.80 9.36
N ARG A 75 -12.52 39.53 9.55
CA ARG A 75 -13.60 39.07 10.42
C ARG A 75 -13.24 39.13 11.92
N GLY A 76 -12.04 39.55 12.28
CA GLY A 76 -11.58 39.74 13.65
C GLY A 76 -10.73 38.64 14.26
N ALA A 77 -10.45 37.58 13.52
CA ALA A 77 -9.60 36.49 14.00
C ALA A 77 -8.11 36.89 14.04
N GLU A 78 -7.34 36.32 14.97
CA GLU A 78 -5.91 36.18 14.82
C GLU A 78 -5.62 34.93 14.00
N VAL A 79 -4.80 35.02 12.93
CA VAL A 79 -4.63 33.92 11.96
C VAL A 79 -3.19 33.45 11.93
N ILE A 80 -3.00 32.14 12.07
CA ILE A 80 -1.73 31.41 11.98
C ILE A 80 -1.79 30.58 10.70
N LEU A 81 -0.73 30.60 9.87
CA LEU A 81 -0.56 29.67 8.76
C LEU A 81 0.42 28.56 9.16
N ALA A 82 0.01 27.31 8.97
CA ALA A 82 0.82 26.13 9.25
C ALA A 82 0.91 25.20 8.04
N ASP A 83 2.02 24.45 7.91
CA ASP A 83 2.18 23.44 6.86
C ASP A 83 2.68 22.12 7.44
N ALA A 84 2.15 21.01 6.97
CA ALA A 84 2.49 19.67 7.43
C ALA A 84 3.37 18.89 6.42
N GLY A 85 4.23 19.58 5.67
CA GLY A 85 5.28 19.00 4.85
C GLY A 85 4.88 18.71 3.40
N ASP A 86 5.87 18.27 2.62
CA ASP A 86 5.79 17.97 1.18
C ASP A 86 5.46 19.20 0.32
N PHE A 87 6.17 20.30 0.58
CA PHE A 87 6.07 21.52 -0.23
C PHE A 87 7.16 21.65 -1.30
N SER A 88 8.30 20.94 -1.18
CA SER A 88 9.53 21.19 -1.97
C SER A 88 9.60 20.45 -3.31
N GLN A 89 8.71 19.51 -3.60
CA GLN A 89 8.78 18.61 -4.76
C GLN A 89 7.41 18.48 -5.44
N GLY A 90 7.41 18.15 -6.74
CA GLY A 90 6.20 17.82 -7.52
C GLY A 90 6.20 18.52 -8.86
N ASP A 91 5.49 19.65 -8.98
CA ASP A 91 5.41 20.42 -10.23
C ASP A 91 6.76 21.07 -10.56
N PRO A 92 7.13 21.22 -11.88
CA PRO A 92 8.33 21.93 -12.31
C PRO A 92 8.52 23.33 -11.71
N ASN A 93 7.45 24.00 -11.31
CA ASN A 93 7.53 25.28 -10.63
C ASN A 93 8.34 25.23 -9.32
N VAL A 94 8.49 24.06 -8.71
CA VAL A 94 9.33 23.87 -7.51
C VAL A 94 10.50 22.92 -7.77
N SER A 95 10.32 21.85 -8.56
CA SER A 95 11.35 20.85 -8.75
C SER A 95 12.59 21.38 -9.46
N VAL A 96 12.43 22.26 -10.48
CA VAL A 96 13.56 22.85 -11.20
C VAL A 96 14.39 23.82 -10.35
N SER A 97 13.81 24.37 -9.27
CA SER A 97 14.50 25.17 -8.27
C SER A 97 14.99 24.36 -7.07
N LYS A 98 14.77 23.02 -7.07
CA LYS A 98 15.07 22.10 -5.98
C LYS A 98 14.43 22.57 -4.66
N GLY A 99 13.15 22.98 -4.73
CA GLY A 99 12.34 23.40 -3.58
C GLY A 99 12.47 24.89 -3.18
N ALA A 100 13.42 25.65 -3.75
CA ALA A 100 13.64 27.04 -3.32
C ALA A 100 12.44 27.95 -3.57
N SER A 101 11.72 27.78 -4.70
CA SER A 101 10.53 28.56 -5.01
C SER A 101 9.34 28.24 -4.11
N ALA A 102 9.27 27.04 -3.52
CA ALA A 102 8.24 26.73 -2.52
C ALA A 102 8.41 27.60 -1.28
N VAL A 103 9.65 27.69 -0.76
CA VAL A 103 9.96 28.55 0.40
C VAL A 103 9.68 30.03 0.08
N GLU A 104 10.03 30.51 -1.13
CA GLU A 104 9.67 31.86 -1.59
C GLU A 104 8.15 32.11 -1.53
N MET A 105 7.35 31.13 -1.99
CA MET A 105 5.88 31.25 -1.98
C MET A 105 5.29 31.16 -0.57
N MET A 106 5.83 30.32 0.29
CA MET A 106 5.42 30.24 1.70
C MET A 106 5.72 31.56 2.44
N ASN A 107 6.89 32.17 2.18
CA ASN A 107 7.21 33.50 2.70
C ASN A 107 6.23 34.55 2.19
N ALA A 108 5.93 34.56 0.89
CA ALA A 108 4.98 35.51 0.29
C ALA A 108 3.56 35.37 0.86
N ALA A 109 3.08 34.16 1.14
CA ALA A 109 1.80 33.89 1.79
C ALA A 109 1.82 34.22 3.30
N GLY A 110 3.02 34.31 3.88
CA GLY A 110 3.24 34.64 5.31
C GLY A 110 2.93 33.46 6.22
N TYR A 111 3.47 32.29 5.92
CA TYR A 111 3.44 31.13 6.82
C TYR A 111 4.12 31.47 8.15
N THR A 112 3.67 30.80 9.20
CA THR A 112 4.15 31.01 10.57
C THR A 112 5.03 29.85 11.02
N VAL A 113 4.62 28.62 10.69
CA VAL A 113 5.32 27.41 11.12
C VAL A 113 5.09 26.27 10.09
N ALA A 114 6.09 25.43 9.89
CA ALA A 114 5.99 24.24 9.05
C ALA A 114 6.79 23.07 9.63
N THR A 115 6.37 21.84 9.32
CA THR A 115 7.20 20.66 9.51
C THR A 115 7.78 20.19 8.17
N LEU A 116 8.55 19.11 8.21
CA LEU A 116 9.10 18.48 7.02
C LEU A 116 8.23 17.28 6.61
N GLY A 117 8.21 16.97 5.33
CA GLY A 117 7.79 15.69 4.78
C GLY A 117 8.96 14.98 4.11
N ASN A 118 8.71 13.80 3.54
CA ASN A 118 9.77 13.01 2.91
C ASN A 118 10.35 13.70 1.66
N HIS A 119 9.54 14.44 0.93
CA HIS A 119 9.98 15.12 -0.29
C HIS A 119 10.84 16.37 -0.05
N GLU A 120 10.95 16.85 1.17
CA GLU A 120 11.94 17.88 1.51
C GLU A 120 13.37 17.37 1.39
N PHE A 121 13.59 16.06 1.46
CA PHE A 121 14.91 15.43 1.37
C PHE A 121 15.28 14.97 -0.06
N ASP A 122 14.40 15.08 -1.05
CA ASP A 122 14.63 14.60 -2.42
C ASP A 122 15.85 15.23 -3.10
N TYR A 123 16.20 16.46 -2.75
CA TYR A 123 17.38 17.16 -3.27
C TYR A 123 18.57 17.14 -2.30
N GLY A 124 18.48 16.33 -1.24
CA GLY A 124 19.50 16.12 -0.24
C GLY A 124 19.48 17.12 0.90
N TYR A 125 20.12 16.70 2.00
CA TYR A 125 20.14 17.45 3.27
C TYR A 125 20.70 18.88 3.11
N ASP A 126 21.80 19.04 2.37
CA ASP A 126 22.44 20.36 2.25
C ASP A 126 21.55 21.35 1.48
N GLN A 127 20.83 20.89 0.45
CA GLN A 127 19.86 21.70 -0.29
C GLN A 127 18.66 22.07 0.57
N LEU A 128 18.15 21.12 1.38
CA LEU A 128 17.07 21.38 2.34
C LEU A 128 17.47 22.52 3.29
N MET A 129 18.65 22.42 3.92
CA MET A 129 19.12 23.43 4.86
C MET A 129 19.37 24.79 4.19
N ASP A 130 19.83 24.83 2.91
CA ASP A 130 19.98 26.07 2.15
C ASP A 130 18.62 26.72 1.85
N ASN A 131 17.60 25.93 1.56
CA ASN A 131 16.23 26.41 1.34
C ASN A 131 15.63 26.96 2.64
N LEU A 132 15.69 26.20 3.75
CA LEU A 132 15.15 26.60 5.03
C LEU A 132 15.90 27.82 5.63
N GLY A 133 17.18 28.00 5.28
CA GLY A 133 17.92 29.21 5.64
C GLY A 133 17.36 30.52 5.05
N LYS A 134 16.43 30.41 4.07
CA LYS A 134 15.71 31.54 3.45
C LYS A 134 14.27 31.66 3.92
N ALA A 135 13.80 30.73 4.79
CA ALA A 135 12.45 30.74 5.33
C ALA A 135 12.26 31.92 6.29
N GLU A 136 11.10 32.58 6.20
CA GLU A 136 10.63 33.60 7.14
C GLU A 136 9.64 33.00 8.16
N PHE A 137 9.43 31.69 8.11
CA PHE A 137 8.62 30.89 9.04
C PHE A 137 9.51 29.96 9.86
N GLU A 138 9.00 29.50 11.00
CA GLU A 138 9.69 28.51 11.84
C GLU A 138 9.53 27.12 11.25
N ALA A 139 10.64 26.48 10.88
CA ALA A 139 10.66 25.07 10.49
C ALA A 139 11.01 24.20 11.69
N ILE A 140 10.17 23.22 12.00
CA ILE A 140 10.32 22.36 13.19
C ILE A 140 10.32 20.87 12.81
N CYS A 141 11.19 20.08 13.44
CA CYS A 141 11.22 18.62 13.27
C CYS A 141 11.99 17.98 14.44
N ALA A 142 11.37 17.09 15.18
CA ALA A 142 11.95 16.51 16.39
C ALA A 142 12.69 15.20 16.15
N ASP A 143 12.25 14.40 15.18
CA ASP A 143 12.60 12.99 14.99
C ASP A 143 13.64 12.73 13.89
N VAL A 144 14.08 13.78 13.18
CA VAL A 144 15.17 13.68 12.20
C VAL A 144 16.47 14.16 12.81
N LEU A 145 17.48 13.26 12.85
CA LEU A 145 18.73 13.50 13.56
C LEU A 145 19.93 13.47 12.61
N LYS A 146 20.90 14.35 12.88
CA LYS A 146 22.26 14.30 12.31
C LYS A 146 23.29 14.28 13.44
N GLY A 147 24.08 13.22 13.51
CA GLY A 147 25.03 13.05 14.60
C GLY A 147 24.37 12.99 15.99
N GLY A 148 23.15 12.45 16.08
CA GLY A 148 22.39 12.28 17.32
C GLY A 148 21.71 13.55 17.86
N LYS A 149 21.62 14.62 17.04
CA LYS A 149 20.90 15.85 17.36
C LYS A 149 19.85 16.13 16.31
N SER A 150 18.68 16.63 16.72
CA SER A 150 17.66 17.09 15.77
C SER A 150 18.24 18.12 14.81
N ILE A 151 17.87 18.01 13.54
CA ILE A 151 18.36 18.92 12.48
C ILE A 151 17.72 20.31 12.54
N LEU A 152 16.56 20.41 13.18
CA LEU A 152 15.78 21.64 13.40
C LEU A 152 15.37 21.72 14.87
N ASP A 153 14.82 22.86 15.29
CA ASP A 153 14.14 22.96 16.57
C ASP A 153 12.95 22.00 16.63
N PRO A 154 12.77 21.22 17.70
CA PRO A 154 11.74 20.19 17.78
C PRO A 154 10.34 20.77 17.99
N THR A 155 10.24 22.00 18.53
CA THR A 155 8.97 22.62 18.93
C THR A 155 9.00 24.13 18.66
N PHE A 156 7.79 24.70 18.51
CA PHE A 156 7.59 26.14 18.43
C PHE A 156 6.37 26.55 19.27
N VAL A 157 6.46 27.66 20.00
CA VAL A 157 5.35 28.20 20.81
C VAL A 157 4.90 29.54 20.24
N TYR A 158 3.67 29.58 19.76
CA TYR A 158 3.00 30.81 19.35
C TYR A 158 2.16 31.37 20.51
N THR A 159 2.36 32.62 20.84
CA THR A 159 1.53 33.31 21.84
C THR A 159 0.66 34.34 21.13
N THR A 160 -0.63 34.15 21.18
CA THR A 160 -1.61 35.06 20.56
C THR A 160 -1.69 36.39 21.27
N LYS A 161 -2.26 37.41 20.63
CA LYS A 161 -2.52 38.72 21.24
C LYS A 161 -3.44 38.64 22.46
N SER A 162 -4.34 37.63 22.47
CA SER A 162 -5.21 37.35 23.62
C SER A 162 -4.51 36.63 24.77
N GLY A 163 -3.27 36.15 24.54
CA GLY A 163 -2.47 35.44 25.53
C GLY A 163 -2.67 33.92 25.53
N VAL A 164 -3.35 33.35 24.53
CA VAL A 164 -3.40 31.90 24.32
C VAL A 164 -2.05 31.43 23.82
N LYS A 165 -1.50 30.40 24.46
CA LYS A 165 -0.24 29.78 24.07
C LYS A 165 -0.50 28.47 23.34
N ILE A 166 -0.11 28.38 22.06
CA ILE A 166 -0.24 27.21 21.23
C ILE A 166 1.17 26.66 21.00
N GLY A 167 1.40 25.43 21.48
CA GLY A 167 2.65 24.72 21.27
C GLY A 167 2.53 23.79 20.06
N PHE A 168 3.47 23.91 19.13
CA PHE A 168 3.62 23.03 17.99
C PHE A 168 4.83 22.12 18.17
N PHE A 169 4.74 20.85 17.76
CA PHE A 169 5.88 19.95 17.58
C PHE A 169 5.84 19.37 16.18
N GLY A 170 7.02 19.11 15.57
CA GLY A 170 7.15 18.58 14.23
C GLY A 170 7.59 17.11 14.23
N LEU A 171 6.98 16.27 13.38
CA LEU A 171 7.45 14.92 13.09
C LEU A 171 7.38 14.67 11.60
N GLU A 172 8.34 13.87 11.13
CA GLU A 172 8.49 13.42 9.75
C GLU A 172 8.37 11.90 9.68
N THR A 173 7.95 11.35 8.54
CA THR A 173 7.76 9.90 8.40
C THR A 173 9.09 9.14 8.34
N PRO A 174 9.25 8.05 9.12
CA PRO A 174 10.43 7.20 8.99
C PRO A 174 10.57 6.51 7.64
N GLU A 175 9.52 6.51 6.81
CA GLU A 175 9.57 5.99 5.44
C GLU A 175 10.63 6.68 4.59
N THR A 176 10.95 7.93 4.89
CA THR A 176 11.96 8.74 4.19
C THR A 176 13.29 8.01 4.04
N GLN A 177 13.65 7.18 5.01
CA GLN A 177 14.85 6.36 4.94
C GLN A 177 14.90 5.47 3.68
N THR A 178 13.74 5.08 3.15
CA THR A 178 13.61 4.20 1.97
C THR A 178 12.97 4.90 0.77
N LYS A 179 12.26 6.00 0.98
CA LYS A 179 11.55 6.74 -0.07
C LYS A 179 12.40 7.83 -0.74
N VAL A 180 13.51 8.21 -0.10
CA VAL A 180 14.48 9.18 -0.63
C VAL A 180 15.77 8.44 -1.01
N ASN A 181 16.50 8.97 -2.01
CA ASN A 181 17.78 8.38 -2.41
C ASN A 181 18.73 8.30 -1.19
N PRO A 182 19.10 7.10 -0.74
CA PRO A 182 19.93 6.93 0.45
C PRO A 182 21.29 7.65 0.38
N GLY A 183 21.79 7.91 -0.84
CA GLY A 183 23.02 8.68 -1.06
C GLY A 183 22.89 10.16 -0.65
N LEU A 184 21.68 10.71 -0.68
CA LEU A 184 21.39 12.12 -0.36
C LEU A 184 21.15 12.37 1.15
N ILE A 185 20.87 11.31 1.91
CA ILE A 185 20.56 11.38 3.35
C ILE A 185 21.61 10.67 4.24
N GLN A 186 22.83 10.52 3.74
CA GLN A 186 23.91 9.87 4.51
C GLN A 186 24.17 10.58 5.84
N GLY A 187 24.18 9.77 6.92
CA GLY A 187 24.39 10.27 8.28
C GLY A 187 23.18 10.97 8.91
N ILE A 188 22.03 10.92 8.22
CA ILE A 188 20.73 11.30 8.78
C ILE A 188 20.07 10.05 9.37
N THR A 189 19.41 10.19 10.50
CA THR A 189 18.63 9.16 11.17
C THR A 189 17.21 9.65 11.34
N PHE A 190 16.25 8.87 10.89
CA PHE A 190 14.82 9.07 11.14
C PHE A 190 14.42 8.15 12.29
N LEU A 191 13.86 8.72 13.37
CA LEU A 191 13.44 7.93 14.52
C LEU A 191 12.21 7.11 14.14
N SER A 192 12.26 5.81 14.37
CA SER A 192 11.21 4.88 14.00
C SER A 192 10.90 3.92 15.12
N ASN A 193 9.69 3.38 15.10
CA ASN A 193 9.33 2.22 15.90
C ASN A 193 9.79 0.94 15.18
N SER A 194 10.05 -0.10 15.93
CA SER A 194 10.35 -1.44 15.42
C SER A 194 10.09 -2.47 16.52
N ALA A 195 10.29 -3.75 16.25
CA ALA A 195 10.08 -4.80 17.25
C ALA A 195 10.85 -4.52 18.55
N GLY A 196 10.14 -4.09 19.60
CA GLY A 196 10.68 -3.77 20.92
C GLY A 196 11.26 -2.35 21.09
N LYS A 197 11.06 -1.45 20.12
CA LYS A 197 11.43 -0.04 20.19
C LYS A 197 10.22 0.86 19.91
N THR A 198 10.21 2.03 20.54
CA THR A 198 9.16 3.04 20.43
C THR A 198 9.75 4.43 20.23
N ASP A 199 10.88 4.52 19.50
CA ASP A 199 11.69 5.73 19.43
C ASP A 199 10.91 6.95 18.89
N LEU A 200 10.00 6.73 17.91
CA LEU A 200 9.12 7.78 17.38
C LEU A 200 8.11 8.25 18.45
N TYR A 201 7.45 7.33 19.15
CA TYR A 201 6.48 7.68 20.21
C TYR A 201 7.14 8.34 21.40
N ASP A 202 8.32 7.86 21.81
CA ASP A 202 9.10 8.43 22.91
C ASP A 202 9.57 9.85 22.57
N CYS A 203 9.99 10.08 21.33
CA CYS A 203 10.30 11.41 20.81
C CYS A 203 9.08 12.33 20.91
N ALA A 204 7.94 11.92 20.35
CA ALA A 204 6.72 12.73 20.39
C ALA A 204 6.25 13.03 21.81
N GLN A 205 6.22 12.04 22.71
CA GLN A 205 5.84 12.24 24.11
C GLN A 205 6.77 13.24 24.82
N ALA A 206 8.07 13.18 24.54
CA ALA A 206 9.03 14.13 25.11
C ALA A 206 8.73 15.58 24.69
N GLN A 207 8.32 15.81 23.42
CA GLN A 207 7.94 17.16 22.96
C GLN A 207 6.64 17.63 23.61
N VAL A 208 5.63 16.77 23.71
CA VAL A 208 4.37 17.08 24.40
C VAL A 208 4.64 17.47 25.86
N ASP A 209 5.47 16.70 26.55
CA ASP A 209 5.83 16.97 27.97
C ASP A 209 6.61 18.26 28.11
N ALA A 210 7.51 18.56 27.17
CA ALA A 210 8.27 19.83 27.17
C ALA A 210 7.34 21.02 26.96
N LEU A 211 6.44 20.99 26.00
CA LEU A 211 5.45 22.03 25.73
C LEU A 211 4.51 22.26 26.93
N LYS A 212 4.01 21.19 27.54
CA LYS A 212 3.18 21.29 28.76
C LYS A 212 3.93 21.88 29.94
N LYS A 213 5.22 21.56 30.11
CA LYS A 213 6.08 22.14 31.12
C LYS A 213 6.30 23.64 30.88
N GLU A 214 6.33 24.07 29.63
CA GLU A 214 6.39 25.49 29.24
C GLU A 214 5.07 26.22 29.48
N GLY A 215 4.00 25.49 29.75
CA GLY A 215 2.68 26.04 30.11
C GLY A 215 1.89 26.50 28.92
N VAL A 216 1.94 25.75 27.81
CA VAL A 216 1.06 25.97 26.66
C VAL A 216 -0.38 25.55 26.98
N ASP A 217 -1.33 26.22 26.37
CA ASP A 217 -2.76 25.94 26.52
C ASP A 217 -3.23 24.81 25.61
N LEU A 218 -2.64 24.70 24.39
CA LEU A 218 -2.92 23.68 23.40
C LEU A 218 -1.61 23.09 22.87
N VAL A 219 -1.61 21.77 22.59
CA VAL A 219 -0.50 21.04 21.94
C VAL A 219 -0.96 20.52 20.61
N ILE A 220 -0.35 20.99 19.53
CA ILE A 220 -0.67 20.61 18.16
C ILE A 220 0.56 19.97 17.51
N GLY A 221 0.42 18.75 17.01
CA GLY A 221 1.44 18.13 16.17
C GLY A 221 1.28 18.57 14.72
N LEU A 222 2.34 19.11 14.12
CA LEU A 222 2.50 19.20 12.68
C LEU A 222 3.27 17.96 12.26
N VAL A 223 2.60 16.99 11.64
CA VAL A 223 3.18 15.69 11.38
C VAL A 223 3.01 15.30 9.92
N HIS A 224 3.95 14.50 9.41
CA HIS A 224 3.90 14.00 8.05
C HIS A 224 3.99 12.47 8.08
N LEU A 225 2.99 11.81 8.67
CA LEU A 225 3.00 10.37 8.98
C LEU A 225 2.00 9.57 8.15
N GLY A 226 0.91 10.19 7.71
CA GLY A 226 -0.17 9.55 6.99
C GLY A 226 -1.06 8.65 7.83
N VAL A 227 -2.11 8.11 7.19
CA VAL A 227 -3.09 7.22 7.82
C VAL A 227 -3.41 5.99 6.99
N ASP A 228 -2.85 5.85 5.79
CA ASP A 228 -3.09 4.73 4.90
C ASP A 228 -2.32 3.46 5.29
N ASP A 229 -2.53 2.39 4.53
CA ASP A 229 -1.90 1.10 4.80
C ASP A 229 -0.40 1.08 4.47
N GLU A 230 0.06 1.94 3.55
CA GLU A 230 1.48 2.09 3.22
C GLU A 230 2.25 2.61 4.43
N SER A 231 1.66 3.55 5.18
CA SER A 231 2.22 4.15 6.40
C SER A 231 2.04 3.29 7.67
N ALA A 232 1.34 2.15 7.58
CA ALA A 232 0.98 1.34 8.75
C ALA A 232 2.13 0.53 9.34
N ALA A 233 3.27 0.42 8.63
CA ALA A 233 4.40 -0.38 9.09
C ALA A 233 4.88 0.08 10.48
N ASP A 234 5.11 -0.86 11.37
CA ASP A 234 5.58 -0.66 12.76
C ASP A 234 4.75 0.35 13.59
N GLY A 235 3.54 0.68 13.15
CA GLY A 235 2.66 1.64 13.85
C GLY A 235 3.11 3.08 13.67
N HIS A 236 3.50 3.49 12.47
CA HIS A 236 3.99 4.84 12.20
C HIS A 236 2.90 5.85 11.83
N ARG A 237 1.65 5.41 11.59
CA ARG A 237 0.54 6.33 11.24
C ARG A 237 0.23 7.32 12.35
N SER A 238 -0.28 8.48 11.97
CA SER A 238 -0.81 9.49 12.90
C SER A 238 -1.84 8.92 13.87
N ALA A 239 -2.67 7.96 13.41
CA ALA A 239 -3.63 7.25 14.25
C ALA A 239 -2.95 6.39 15.33
N ASP A 240 -1.86 5.71 14.97
CA ASP A 240 -1.08 4.88 15.88
C ASP A 240 -0.37 5.76 16.92
N LEU A 241 0.14 6.92 16.49
CA LEU A 241 0.76 7.93 17.37
C LEU A 241 -0.25 8.41 18.43
N LEU A 242 -1.45 8.82 18.03
CA LEU A 242 -2.50 9.27 18.95
C LEU A 242 -2.94 8.20 19.96
N ALA A 243 -2.87 6.93 19.58
CA ALA A 243 -3.21 5.80 20.45
C ALA A 243 -2.14 5.57 21.54
N LYS A 244 -0.92 6.08 21.37
CA LYS A 244 0.24 5.84 22.26
C LYS A 244 0.69 7.08 23.00
N VAL A 245 0.66 8.24 22.37
CA VAL A 245 1.13 9.51 22.95
C VAL A 245 -0.03 10.25 23.58
N THR A 246 0.14 10.71 24.82
CA THR A 246 -0.93 11.36 25.56
C THR A 246 -0.74 12.87 25.65
N GLY A 247 -1.83 13.60 25.48
CA GLY A 247 -1.86 15.04 25.71
C GLY A 247 -1.68 15.88 24.46
N ILE A 248 -1.84 15.30 23.30
CA ILE A 248 -2.01 15.99 22.02
C ILE A 248 -3.47 16.42 21.90
N ASP A 249 -3.71 17.68 21.50
CA ASP A 249 -5.04 18.21 21.25
C ASP A 249 -5.47 18.04 19.78
N LEU A 250 -4.51 18.06 18.84
CA LEU A 250 -4.76 17.88 17.41
C LEU A 250 -3.46 17.45 16.71
N LEU A 251 -3.56 16.58 15.70
CA LEU A 251 -2.56 16.39 14.66
C LEU A 251 -3.04 17.03 13.35
N ILE A 252 -2.20 17.86 12.75
CA ILE A 252 -2.30 18.33 11.38
C ILE A 252 -1.31 17.47 10.60
N ASP A 253 -1.81 16.66 9.68
CA ASP A 253 -1.08 15.55 9.05
C ASP A 253 -0.98 15.71 7.52
N GLY A 254 -0.05 15.01 6.90
CA GLY A 254 0.18 14.92 5.47
C GLY A 254 0.44 13.49 5.00
N HIS A 255 1.28 13.33 3.97
CA HIS A 255 1.85 12.09 3.43
C HIS A 255 0.87 11.20 2.64
N SER A 256 -0.23 10.76 3.23
CA SER A 256 -1.19 9.87 2.57
C SER A 256 -2.16 10.56 1.60
N HIS A 257 -2.07 11.90 1.45
CA HIS A 257 -2.96 12.73 0.65
C HIS A 257 -4.45 12.57 1.02
N THR A 258 -4.73 12.17 2.24
CA THR A 258 -6.09 11.90 2.71
C THR A 258 -6.84 13.21 2.98
N VAL A 259 -8.09 13.31 2.52
CA VAL A 259 -8.96 14.45 2.84
C VAL A 259 -9.76 14.11 4.09
N MET A 260 -9.46 14.74 5.23
CA MET A 260 -10.13 14.44 6.49
C MET A 260 -10.13 15.61 7.48
N THR A 261 -11.16 15.66 8.32
CA THR A 261 -11.24 16.52 9.51
C THR A 261 -11.24 15.73 10.81
N ALA A 262 -11.46 14.42 10.72
CA ALA A 262 -11.30 13.49 11.83
C ALA A 262 -11.00 12.10 11.31
N GLY A 263 -10.15 11.37 12.03
CA GLY A 263 -9.91 9.95 11.83
C GLY A 263 -10.99 9.08 12.45
N GLU A 264 -10.74 7.77 12.47
CA GLU A 264 -11.66 6.76 13.01
C GLU A 264 -12.08 7.10 14.45
N ASN A 265 -13.37 6.88 14.75
CA ASN A 265 -13.99 7.22 16.04
C ASN A 265 -13.83 8.69 16.45
N GLY A 266 -13.65 9.61 15.51
CA GLY A 266 -13.49 11.02 15.77
C GLY A 266 -12.09 11.42 16.23
N ALA A 267 -11.06 10.61 15.95
CA ALA A 267 -9.67 10.91 16.28
C ALA A 267 -9.27 12.31 15.81
N ALA A 268 -8.51 13.01 16.65
CA ALA A 268 -8.13 14.41 16.43
C ALA A 268 -6.99 14.52 15.40
N ILE A 269 -7.28 14.17 14.14
CA ILE A 269 -6.36 14.27 13.00
C ILE A 269 -7.07 15.06 11.91
N GLN A 270 -6.35 15.96 11.22
CA GLN A 270 -6.85 16.73 10.08
C GLN A 270 -5.80 16.78 8.97
N SER A 271 -6.24 16.58 7.72
CA SER A 271 -5.40 16.69 6.52
C SER A 271 -6.24 17.24 5.36
N THR A 272 -5.61 17.97 4.44
CA THR A 272 -6.31 18.72 3.39
C THR A 272 -6.38 17.99 2.05
N GLY A 273 -5.82 16.78 1.96
CA GLY A 273 -5.57 16.12 0.70
C GLY A 273 -4.23 16.55 0.10
N THR A 274 -4.20 16.95 -1.15
CA THR A 274 -2.97 17.36 -1.85
C THR A 274 -3.23 18.54 -2.77
N LYS A 275 -2.13 19.23 -3.18
CA LYS A 275 -2.11 20.27 -4.22
C LYS A 275 -3.10 21.41 -3.99
N PHE A 276 -3.30 21.79 -2.74
CA PHE A 276 -4.28 22.82 -2.37
C PHE A 276 -5.70 22.54 -2.87
N ALA A 277 -6.12 21.29 -3.01
CA ALA A 277 -7.53 21.01 -3.29
C ALA A 277 -8.45 21.59 -2.20
N ASN A 278 -7.95 21.59 -0.96
CA ASN A 278 -8.61 22.20 0.19
C ASN A 278 -7.58 22.97 1.04
N ILE A 279 -8.09 23.88 1.87
CA ILE A 279 -7.37 24.53 2.98
C ILE A 279 -8.03 24.09 4.27
N GLY A 280 -7.23 23.62 5.22
CA GLY A 280 -7.70 23.23 6.54
C GLY A 280 -7.93 24.45 7.44
N VAL A 281 -8.98 24.39 8.25
CA VAL A 281 -9.36 25.44 9.20
C VAL A 281 -9.56 24.84 10.57
N VAL A 282 -8.85 25.38 11.56
CA VAL A 282 -9.00 25.05 12.97
C VAL A 282 -9.35 26.35 13.71
N VAL A 283 -10.53 26.41 14.31
CA VAL A 283 -10.98 27.58 15.08
C VAL A 283 -10.79 27.31 16.56
N ILE A 284 -10.06 28.19 17.24
CA ILE A 284 -9.80 28.17 18.67
C ILE A 284 -10.58 29.31 19.31
N ASP A 285 -11.34 29.02 20.36
CA ASP A 285 -11.97 30.02 21.19
C ASP A 285 -10.98 30.52 22.24
N ASP A 286 -10.60 31.79 22.14
CA ASP A 286 -9.54 32.37 22.98
C ASP A 286 -9.92 32.41 24.46
N ALA A 287 -11.22 32.51 24.78
CA ALA A 287 -11.69 32.60 26.16
C ALA A 287 -11.65 31.26 26.87
N SER A 288 -12.06 30.20 26.20
CA SER A 288 -12.01 28.82 26.75
C SER A 288 -10.66 28.13 26.49
N LYS A 289 -9.85 28.66 25.57
CA LYS A 289 -8.58 28.09 25.12
C LYS A 289 -8.75 26.69 24.56
N LYS A 290 -9.79 26.43 23.79
CA LYS A 290 -10.13 25.13 23.21
C LYS A 290 -10.38 25.23 21.73
N ILE A 291 -10.12 24.15 21.02
CA ILE A 291 -10.55 23.98 19.63
C ILE A 291 -12.08 23.91 19.63
N GLU A 292 -12.72 24.86 18.94
CA GLU A 292 -14.17 24.99 18.83
C GLU A 292 -14.70 24.22 17.62
N SER A 293 -14.02 24.31 16.49
CA SER A 293 -14.40 23.59 15.27
C SER A 293 -13.21 23.32 14.34
N ARG A 294 -13.39 22.33 13.48
CA ARG A 294 -12.42 21.95 12.44
C ARG A 294 -13.20 21.62 11.17
N TYR A 295 -12.79 22.17 10.05
CA TYR A 295 -13.39 21.93 8.74
C TYR A 295 -12.39 22.22 7.62
N LEU A 296 -12.76 21.90 6.39
CA LEU A 296 -12.01 22.22 5.18
C LEU A 296 -12.76 23.29 4.39
N ILE A 297 -12.03 24.08 3.61
CA ILE A 297 -12.57 24.96 2.58
C ILE A 297 -11.93 24.54 1.26
N ALA A 298 -12.76 24.15 0.28
CA ALA A 298 -12.29 23.89 -1.08
C ALA A 298 -11.77 25.18 -1.71
N THR A 299 -10.68 25.08 -2.47
CA THR A 299 -10.06 26.27 -3.08
C THR A 299 -10.75 26.69 -4.37
N GLU A 300 -11.53 25.82 -4.99
CA GLU A 300 -12.28 26.13 -6.21
C GLU A 300 -13.23 27.29 -5.98
N GLY A 301 -13.07 28.36 -6.78
CA GLY A 301 -13.91 29.56 -6.70
C GLY A 301 -13.54 30.57 -5.61
N LEU A 302 -12.46 30.31 -4.83
CA LEU A 302 -11.97 31.30 -3.87
C LEU A 302 -11.30 32.49 -4.58
N ALA A 303 -11.32 33.64 -3.90
CA ALA A 303 -10.54 34.79 -4.31
C ALA A 303 -9.04 34.55 -4.07
N GLU A 304 -8.20 35.17 -4.87
CA GLU A 304 -6.73 35.13 -4.75
C GLU A 304 -6.21 36.41 -4.12
N ASP A 305 -5.16 36.29 -3.31
CA ASP A 305 -4.32 37.45 -2.97
C ASP A 305 -3.51 37.87 -4.21
N ALA A 306 -3.69 39.10 -4.66
CA ALA A 306 -3.12 39.58 -5.92
C ALA A 306 -1.59 39.62 -5.91
N ALA A 307 -0.95 39.88 -4.75
CA ALA A 307 0.51 39.94 -4.67
C ALA A 307 1.14 38.55 -4.72
N VAL A 308 0.53 37.59 -3.99
CA VAL A 308 0.97 36.20 -3.99
C VAL A 308 0.71 35.54 -5.33
N ALA A 309 -0.46 35.80 -5.97
CA ALA A 309 -0.74 35.33 -7.33
C ALA A 309 0.26 35.86 -8.36
N ALA A 310 0.65 37.14 -8.25
CA ALA A 310 1.68 37.71 -9.14
C ALA A 310 3.07 37.07 -8.92
N ALA A 311 3.44 36.70 -7.69
CA ALA A 311 4.68 35.98 -7.39
C ALA A 311 4.66 34.56 -7.99
N ALA A 312 3.55 33.82 -7.79
CA ALA A 312 3.35 32.50 -8.37
C ALA A 312 3.44 32.54 -9.90
N LYS A 313 2.75 33.52 -10.52
CA LYS A 313 2.78 33.72 -11.97
C LYS A 313 4.19 34.00 -12.49
N LYS A 314 4.96 34.82 -11.79
CA LYS A 314 6.36 35.12 -12.19
C LYS A 314 7.20 33.84 -12.23
N ILE A 315 7.12 32.99 -11.21
CA ILE A 315 7.81 31.70 -11.14
C ILE A 315 7.37 30.82 -12.33
N ALA A 316 6.05 30.69 -12.56
CA ALA A 316 5.52 29.90 -13.65
C ALA A 316 5.99 30.42 -15.03
N ASP A 317 5.97 31.74 -15.26
CA ASP A 317 6.44 32.35 -16.50
C ASP A 317 7.94 32.09 -16.72
N GLU A 318 8.78 32.12 -15.69
CA GLU A 318 10.22 31.81 -15.78
C GLU A 318 10.47 30.34 -16.12
N VAL A 319 9.70 29.41 -15.51
CA VAL A 319 9.75 27.99 -15.81
C VAL A 319 9.27 27.72 -17.23
N ASP A 320 8.15 28.32 -17.64
CA ASP A 320 7.61 28.17 -19.01
C ASP A 320 8.56 28.74 -20.08
N ALA A 321 9.23 29.86 -19.82
CA ALA A 321 10.22 30.40 -20.72
C ALA A 321 11.43 29.48 -20.95
N LYS A 322 11.79 28.68 -19.94
CA LYS A 322 12.93 27.77 -19.98
C LYS A 322 12.56 26.37 -20.47
N TYR A 323 11.43 25.84 -20.01
CA TYR A 323 11.04 24.42 -20.17
C TYR A 323 9.77 24.21 -21.00
N GLY A 324 9.05 25.29 -21.40
CA GLY A 324 7.79 25.20 -22.14
C GLY A 324 7.97 25.01 -23.67
N ALA A 325 9.20 24.90 -24.16
CA ALA A 325 9.44 24.66 -25.60
C ALA A 325 8.94 23.26 -25.99
N VAL A 326 8.11 23.21 -27.05
CA VAL A 326 7.66 21.94 -27.66
C VAL A 326 8.84 21.31 -28.40
N PHE A 327 9.18 20.07 -28.04
CA PHE A 327 10.24 19.29 -28.66
C PHE A 327 9.72 18.02 -29.36
N ALA A 328 8.51 17.57 -29.02
CA ALA A 328 7.93 16.35 -29.55
C ALA A 328 6.40 16.44 -29.62
N LYS A 329 5.77 15.38 -30.14
CA LYS A 329 4.33 15.17 -30.15
C LYS A 329 3.98 13.76 -29.67
N SER A 330 2.89 13.62 -28.96
CA SER A 330 2.30 12.31 -28.64
C SER A 330 1.00 12.10 -29.41
N GLU A 331 0.89 10.96 -30.10
CA GLU A 331 -0.34 10.51 -30.77
C GLU A 331 -1.28 9.80 -29.81
N VAL A 332 -0.81 9.42 -28.62
CA VAL A 332 -1.51 8.62 -27.62
C VAL A 332 -1.38 9.25 -26.23
N GLU A 333 -2.30 8.94 -25.34
CA GLU A 333 -2.14 9.27 -23.92
C GLU A 333 -1.28 8.20 -23.25
N LEU A 334 -0.25 8.63 -22.49
CA LEU A 334 0.58 7.74 -21.67
C LEU A 334 0.12 7.82 -20.23
N ASN A 335 -0.19 6.67 -19.65
CA ASN A 335 -0.78 6.57 -18.32
C ASN A 335 0.28 6.80 -17.23
N GLY A 336 0.12 7.87 -16.48
CA GLY A 336 0.91 8.19 -15.29
C GLY A 336 0.10 8.16 -13.97
N ALA A 337 -1.09 7.57 -14.00
CA ALA A 337 -1.90 7.42 -12.79
C ALA A 337 -1.19 6.59 -11.71
N LYS A 338 -1.46 6.88 -10.43
CA LYS A 338 -0.92 6.11 -9.31
C LYS A 338 -1.55 4.71 -9.27
N SER A 339 -2.87 4.63 -9.16
CA SER A 339 -3.72 3.44 -8.99
C SER A 339 -5.20 3.86 -9.11
N PRO A 340 -6.16 2.98 -9.46
CA PRO A 340 -5.97 1.62 -9.98
C PRO A 340 -5.51 1.60 -11.44
N ASN A 341 -4.92 0.49 -11.88
CA ASN A 341 -4.37 0.29 -13.23
C ASN A 341 -3.35 1.36 -13.60
N GLY A 342 -2.50 1.71 -12.66
CA GLY A 342 -1.49 2.73 -12.78
C GLY A 342 -0.08 2.24 -12.48
N ASN A 343 0.86 3.16 -12.37
CA ASN A 343 2.28 2.85 -12.23
C ASN A 343 2.63 2.06 -10.96
N ARG A 344 1.75 2.03 -9.94
CA ARG A 344 2.01 1.38 -8.66
C ARG A 344 1.34 0.02 -8.48
N ASP A 345 0.60 -0.45 -9.49
CA ASP A 345 -0.13 -1.72 -9.42
C ASP A 345 -0.23 -2.46 -10.76
N SER A 346 0.23 -1.85 -11.86
CA SER A 346 0.08 -2.40 -13.21
C SER A 346 1.22 -1.95 -14.14
N GLU A 347 1.45 -2.71 -15.20
CA GLU A 347 2.24 -2.25 -16.34
C GLU A 347 1.53 -1.06 -17.00
N THR A 348 2.28 -0.02 -17.33
CA THR A 348 1.75 1.15 -18.02
C THR A 348 2.55 1.45 -19.29
N ASN A 349 1.89 1.98 -20.31
CA ASN A 349 2.54 2.41 -21.54
C ASN A 349 3.55 3.55 -21.30
N ASN A 350 3.38 4.35 -20.24
CA ASN A 350 4.35 5.35 -19.82
C ASN A 350 5.59 4.70 -19.19
N GLY A 351 5.39 3.68 -18.34
CA GLY A 351 6.48 2.87 -17.79
C GLY A 351 7.27 2.16 -18.88
N ASP A 352 6.60 1.65 -19.91
CA ASP A 352 7.23 1.04 -21.09
C ASP A 352 8.11 2.02 -21.83
N LEU A 353 7.61 3.22 -22.13
CA LEU A 353 8.38 4.26 -22.83
C LEU A 353 9.62 4.66 -22.04
N ILE A 354 9.48 4.86 -20.72
CA ILE A 354 10.57 5.29 -19.84
C ILE A 354 11.64 4.20 -19.75
N THR A 355 11.25 2.94 -19.53
CA THR A 355 12.21 1.84 -19.40
C THR A 355 12.89 1.49 -20.73
N GLU A 356 12.20 1.65 -21.87
CA GLU A 356 12.83 1.58 -23.20
C GLU A 356 13.87 2.68 -23.38
N ALA A 357 13.55 3.93 -22.98
CA ALA A 357 14.48 5.05 -23.07
C ALA A 357 15.73 4.84 -22.20
N MET A 358 15.56 4.30 -20.99
CA MET A 358 16.67 3.95 -20.10
C MET A 358 17.57 2.90 -20.74
N LEU A 359 16.99 1.81 -21.25
CA LEU A 359 17.72 0.73 -21.90
C LEU A 359 18.48 1.22 -23.15
N TRP A 360 17.79 1.97 -24.01
CA TRP A 360 18.38 2.57 -25.20
C TRP A 360 19.56 3.49 -24.85
N SER A 361 19.39 4.32 -23.81
CA SER A 361 20.43 5.28 -23.39
C SER A 361 21.74 4.59 -22.99
N VAL A 362 21.67 3.40 -22.39
CA VAL A 362 22.85 2.60 -22.02
C VAL A 362 23.39 1.81 -23.21
N LEU A 363 22.52 1.14 -23.97
CA LEU A 363 22.94 0.22 -25.05
C LEU A 363 23.45 0.94 -26.31
N LYS A 364 23.13 2.22 -26.52
CA LYS A 364 23.71 2.99 -27.63
C LYS A 364 25.24 3.13 -27.52
N GLU A 365 25.78 3.05 -26.30
CA GLU A 365 27.22 3.12 -26.06
C GLU A 365 27.81 1.69 -26.05
N LYS A 366 28.48 1.32 -27.13
CA LYS A 366 29.07 -0.03 -27.24
C LYS A 366 30.05 -0.33 -26.12
N GLY A 367 29.79 -1.45 -25.40
CA GLY A 367 30.63 -1.87 -24.30
C GLY A 367 30.32 -1.20 -22.96
N ALA A 368 29.21 -0.47 -22.87
CA ALA A 368 28.72 0.10 -21.59
C ALA A 368 28.43 -0.98 -20.55
N VAL A 369 28.03 -2.17 -20.99
CA VAL A 369 27.75 -3.32 -20.11
C VAL A 369 28.70 -4.47 -20.41
N THR A 370 28.94 -5.32 -19.40
CA THR A 370 29.89 -6.45 -19.49
C THR A 370 29.21 -7.81 -19.76
N VAL A 371 27.88 -7.85 -19.78
CA VAL A 371 27.10 -9.04 -20.16
C VAL A 371 26.63 -8.95 -21.61
N ALA A 372 26.14 -10.05 -22.17
CA ALA A 372 25.54 -10.05 -23.50
C ALA A 372 24.24 -9.21 -23.51
N GLU A 373 23.91 -8.58 -24.64
CA GLU A 373 22.74 -7.69 -24.77
C GLU A 373 21.42 -8.39 -24.37
N ASP A 374 21.30 -9.68 -24.62
CA ASP A 374 20.14 -10.47 -24.23
C ASP A 374 20.03 -10.77 -22.72
N HIS A 375 21.01 -10.32 -21.93
CA HIS A 375 21.04 -10.33 -20.46
C HIS A 375 20.92 -8.91 -19.88
N VAL A 376 20.56 -7.92 -20.69
CA VAL A 376 20.35 -6.55 -20.23
C VAL A 376 18.86 -6.26 -20.18
N VAL A 377 18.39 -5.80 -19.03
CA VAL A 377 16.97 -5.46 -18.79
C VAL A 377 16.88 -4.07 -18.16
N ALA A 378 15.70 -3.46 -18.19
CA ALA A 378 15.47 -2.23 -17.46
C ALA A 378 14.35 -2.39 -16.45
N ILE A 379 14.51 -1.75 -15.28
CA ILE A 379 13.52 -1.64 -14.21
C ILE A 379 13.53 -0.22 -13.67
N THR A 380 12.35 0.38 -13.54
CA THR A 380 12.18 1.60 -12.74
C THR A 380 10.99 1.45 -11.79
N ASN A 381 11.05 2.09 -10.64
CA ASN A 381 9.96 2.08 -9.67
C ASN A 381 8.80 2.94 -10.15
N GLY A 382 7.56 2.45 -10.00
CA GLY A 382 6.34 3.15 -10.42
C GLY A 382 6.12 4.46 -9.67
N GLY A 383 6.62 4.55 -8.43
CA GLY A 383 6.62 5.78 -7.63
C GLY A 383 7.41 6.93 -8.25
N GLY A 384 8.41 6.61 -9.08
CA GLY A 384 9.22 7.57 -9.81
C GLY A 384 8.48 8.28 -10.97
N ILE A 385 7.34 7.74 -11.42
CA ILE A 385 6.54 8.25 -12.54
C ILE A 385 5.33 9.00 -11.99
N ARG A 386 5.31 10.33 -12.12
CA ARG A 386 4.42 11.20 -11.34
C ARG A 386 3.24 11.81 -12.12
N ALA A 387 3.24 11.72 -13.45
CA ALA A 387 2.21 12.31 -14.30
C ALA A 387 2.01 11.54 -15.61
N SER A 388 0.86 11.75 -16.24
CA SER A 388 0.55 11.29 -17.61
C SER A 388 1.09 12.26 -18.65
N ILE A 389 1.46 11.76 -19.84
CA ILE A 389 1.71 12.57 -21.02
C ILE A 389 0.43 12.56 -21.87
N LYS A 390 -0.12 13.74 -22.16
CA LYS A 390 -1.35 13.87 -22.94
C LYS A 390 -1.09 13.80 -24.45
N VAL A 391 -2.15 13.50 -25.21
CA VAL A 391 -2.13 13.61 -26.67
C VAL A 391 -1.86 15.07 -27.09
N GLY A 392 -0.97 15.28 -28.01
CA GLY A 392 -0.65 16.61 -28.54
C GLY A 392 0.82 16.97 -28.43
N ASP A 393 1.10 18.25 -28.27
CA ASP A 393 2.45 18.75 -28.11
C ASP A 393 3.05 18.32 -26.77
N VAL A 394 4.33 17.96 -26.78
CA VAL A 394 5.10 17.55 -25.59
C VAL A 394 6.23 18.54 -25.38
N THR A 395 6.30 19.08 -24.17
CA THR A 395 7.32 20.04 -23.75
C THR A 395 8.33 19.42 -22.78
N MET A 396 9.47 20.07 -22.58
CA MET A 396 10.43 19.65 -21.52
C MET A 396 9.78 19.73 -20.14
N LYS A 397 8.86 20.66 -19.91
CA LYS A 397 8.09 20.79 -18.66
C LYS A 397 7.22 19.55 -18.42
N ASP A 398 6.59 18.99 -19.46
CA ASP A 398 5.80 17.75 -19.33
C ASP A 398 6.69 16.59 -18.86
N ILE A 399 7.89 16.45 -19.43
CA ILE A 399 8.84 15.39 -19.04
C ILE A 399 9.33 15.59 -17.61
N ASN A 400 9.66 16.83 -17.19
CA ASN A 400 10.04 17.11 -15.80
C ASN A 400 8.87 16.87 -14.83
N THR A 401 7.63 17.07 -15.26
CA THR A 401 6.44 16.73 -14.44
C THR A 401 6.31 15.21 -14.26
N VAL A 402 6.64 14.43 -15.30
CA VAL A 402 6.63 12.97 -15.25
C VAL A 402 7.75 12.43 -14.35
N LEU A 403 8.96 13.00 -14.45
CA LEU A 403 10.20 12.55 -13.81
C LEU A 403 10.85 13.68 -12.99
N PRO A 404 10.25 14.11 -11.86
CA PRO A 404 10.64 15.35 -11.20
C PRO A 404 11.84 15.23 -10.22
N PHE A 405 12.35 14.01 -9.99
CA PHE A 405 13.32 13.74 -8.90
C PHE A 405 14.78 14.03 -9.27
N GLY A 406 15.09 14.28 -10.55
CA GLY A 406 16.47 14.47 -11.01
C GLY A 406 17.33 13.21 -10.87
N ASN A 407 16.73 12.04 -10.84
CA ASN A 407 17.45 10.76 -10.80
C ASN A 407 18.29 10.57 -12.06
N THR A 408 19.47 9.94 -11.91
CA THR A 408 20.31 9.50 -13.01
C THR A 408 20.08 8.01 -13.32
N ILE A 409 20.48 7.58 -14.51
CA ILE A 409 20.47 6.18 -14.90
C ILE A 409 21.67 5.47 -14.28
N ALA A 410 21.43 4.37 -13.60
CA ALA A 410 22.44 3.47 -13.06
C ALA A 410 22.31 2.06 -13.65
N VAL A 411 23.39 1.28 -13.59
CA VAL A 411 23.40 -0.12 -13.97
C VAL A 411 23.89 -0.96 -12.78
N VAL A 412 23.13 -1.97 -12.41
CA VAL A 412 23.48 -2.92 -11.36
C VAL A 412 23.61 -4.32 -11.95
N TYR A 413 24.58 -5.10 -11.48
CA TYR A 413 24.80 -6.48 -11.91
C TYR A 413 24.33 -7.44 -10.83
N VAL A 414 23.30 -8.21 -11.13
CA VAL A 414 22.65 -9.14 -10.21
C VAL A 414 22.54 -10.52 -10.82
N THR A 415 22.47 -11.55 -9.97
CA THR A 415 22.09 -12.89 -10.41
C THR A 415 20.61 -12.96 -10.76
N GLY A 416 20.18 -13.98 -11.50
CA GLY A 416 18.75 -14.18 -11.76
C GLY A 416 17.94 -14.36 -10.47
N ALA A 417 18.51 -15.03 -9.46
CA ALA A 417 17.86 -15.16 -8.15
C ALA A 417 17.65 -13.79 -7.48
N GLU A 418 18.63 -12.88 -7.52
CA GLU A 418 18.53 -11.52 -7.00
C GLU A 418 17.57 -10.66 -7.84
N LEU A 419 17.48 -10.88 -9.16
CA LEU A 419 16.48 -10.23 -10.00
C LEU A 419 15.06 -10.68 -9.64
N LEU A 420 14.84 -11.96 -9.39
CA LEU A 420 13.56 -12.48 -8.89
C LEU A 420 13.22 -11.91 -7.51
N GLU A 421 14.22 -11.86 -6.60
CA GLU A 421 14.06 -11.25 -5.27
C GLU A 421 13.62 -9.79 -5.37
N ALA A 422 14.17 -8.99 -6.29
CA ALA A 422 13.77 -7.61 -6.52
C ALA A 422 12.29 -7.49 -6.93
N LEU A 423 11.82 -8.35 -7.86
CA LEU A 423 10.42 -8.35 -8.29
C LEU A 423 9.47 -8.85 -7.18
N GLU A 424 9.87 -9.85 -6.40
CA GLU A 424 9.12 -10.35 -5.25
C GLU A 424 8.95 -9.26 -4.19
N ALA A 425 10.05 -8.59 -3.80
CA ALA A 425 10.02 -7.53 -2.81
C ALA A 425 9.20 -6.32 -3.27
N SER A 426 9.21 -5.98 -4.55
CA SER A 426 8.52 -4.80 -5.09
C SER A 426 7.04 -5.05 -5.46
N THR A 427 6.52 -6.25 -5.19
CA THR A 427 5.12 -6.61 -5.45
C THR A 427 4.41 -7.21 -4.24
N TYR A 428 5.00 -7.14 -3.04
CA TYR A 428 4.45 -7.77 -1.84
C TYR A 428 3.13 -7.14 -1.37
N SER A 429 2.96 -5.85 -1.63
CA SER A 429 1.76 -5.07 -1.30
C SER A 429 1.40 -4.18 -2.48
N LEU A 430 0.14 -4.08 -2.86
CA LEU A 430 -0.32 -3.26 -3.98
C LEU A 430 -1.49 -2.36 -3.53
N PRO A 431 -1.50 -1.09 -3.93
CA PRO A 431 -0.49 -0.37 -4.74
C PRO A 431 0.76 0.01 -3.93
N ILE A 432 1.95 -0.03 -4.55
CA ILE A 432 3.23 0.28 -3.87
C ILE A 432 4.14 1.13 -4.77
N GLY A 433 4.89 2.07 -4.18
CA GLY A 433 5.84 2.92 -4.90
C GLY A 433 6.92 2.14 -5.63
N GLY A 434 7.39 1.06 -5.03
CA GLY A 434 8.39 0.16 -5.62
C GLY A 434 7.90 -0.68 -6.80
N TYR A 435 6.60 -0.68 -7.16
CA TYR A 435 6.08 -1.52 -8.25
C TYR A 435 6.91 -1.39 -9.52
N PRO A 436 7.39 -2.51 -10.12
CA PRO A 436 8.37 -2.46 -11.19
C PRO A 436 7.72 -2.19 -12.54
N GLN A 437 8.09 -1.09 -13.18
CA GLN A 437 7.91 -0.91 -14.63
C GLN A 437 9.15 -1.51 -15.29
N THR A 438 8.99 -2.38 -16.31
CA THR A 438 10.09 -3.23 -16.80
C THR A 438 10.20 -3.21 -18.32
N THR A 439 11.42 -3.40 -18.85
CA THR A 439 11.69 -3.75 -20.26
C THR A 439 12.61 -4.96 -20.33
N GLY A 440 12.28 -5.92 -21.19
CA GLY A 440 13.06 -7.13 -21.43
C GLY A 440 12.76 -8.27 -20.44
N ILE A 441 11.80 -8.11 -19.53
CA ILE A 441 11.40 -9.12 -18.56
C ILE A 441 9.93 -9.46 -18.81
N LYS A 442 9.64 -10.73 -19.13
CA LYS A 442 8.28 -11.23 -19.14
C LYS A 442 8.02 -12.02 -17.87
N TRP A 443 7.00 -11.61 -17.09
CA TRP A 443 6.77 -12.15 -15.77
C TRP A 443 5.30 -12.13 -15.35
N THR A 444 4.96 -12.99 -14.38
CA THR A 444 3.62 -13.13 -13.80
C THR A 444 3.67 -12.91 -12.30
N LEU A 445 2.75 -12.08 -11.79
CA LEU A 445 2.41 -11.96 -10.38
C LEU A 445 1.10 -12.71 -10.10
N ASP A 446 1.17 -13.77 -9.29
CA ASP A 446 0.00 -14.56 -8.89
C ASP A 446 -0.39 -14.23 -7.44
N ALA A 447 -1.29 -13.27 -7.28
CA ALA A 447 -1.80 -12.85 -5.96
C ALA A 447 -2.65 -13.94 -5.27
N GLY A 448 -3.12 -14.95 -6.01
CA GLY A 448 -3.82 -16.12 -5.45
C GLY A 448 -2.93 -17.05 -4.64
N LYS A 449 -1.60 -17.04 -4.87
CA LYS A 449 -0.68 -17.82 -4.05
C LYS A 449 -0.54 -17.21 -2.67
N ALA A 450 -0.65 -18.05 -1.64
CA ALA A 450 -0.31 -17.65 -0.28
C ALA A 450 1.20 -17.45 -0.14
N TYR A 451 1.61 -16.45 0.63
CA TYR A 451 3.00 -16.33 1.06
C TYR A 451 3.09 -16.31 2.59
N ASP A 452 4.27 -16.63 3.11
CA ASP A 452 4.53 -16.60 4.54
C ASP A 452 4.70 -15.14 5.01
N ALA A 453 3.76 -14.64 5.79
CA ALA A 453 3.84 -13.31 6.38
C ALA A 453 5.01 -13.16 7.37
N ASN A 454 5.63 -14.27 7.81
CA ASN A 454 6.87 -14.29 8.61
C ASN A 454 8.10 -14.56 7.75
N ALA A 455 8.01 -14.39 6.43
CA ALA A 455 9.15 -14.51 5.53
C ALA A 455 10.30 -13.61 5.98
N GLU A 456 11.53 -13.99 5.62
CA GLU A 456 12.72 -13.19 5.93
C GLU A 456 12.56 -11.78 5.34
N THR A 457 12.67 -10.77 6.21
CA THR A 457 12.62 -9.36 5.83
C THR A 457 14.03 -8.79 5.68
N TYR A 458 14.13 -7.64 5.00
CA TYR A 458 15.38 -6.92 4.92
C TYR A 458 15.72 -6.26 6.26
N PRO A 459 17.03 -6.10 6.56
CA PRO A 459 17.47 -5.31 7.70
C PRO A 459 17.20 -3.81 7.46
N ASP A 460 17.34 -3.02 8.49
CA ASP A 460 17.32 -1.56 8.52
C ASP A 460 15.91 -0.94 8.46
N SER A 461 14.97 -1.48 7.70
CA SER A 461 13.60 -0.94 7.65
C SER A 461 12.58 -1.99 7.20
N THR A 462 11.39 -1.98 7.79
CA THR A 462 10.25 -2.82 7.39
C THR A 462 9.63 -2.37 6.06
N TYR A 463 9.87 -1.13 5.64
CA TYR A 463 9.41 -0.61 4.35
C TYR A 463 10.07 -1.28 3.13
N TYR A 464 11.18 -1.99 3.30
CA TYR A 464 11.76 -2.81 2.23
C TYR A 464 10.92 -4.06 1.92
N GLY A 465 9.99 -4.44 2.79
CA GLY A 465 9.16 -5.62 2.62
C GLY A 465 9.90 -6.94 2.85
N PRO A 466 9.28 -8.06 2.49
CA PRO A 466 9.90 -9.39 2.55
C PRO A 466 10.81 -9.63 1.35
N LYS A 467 11.85 -10.45 1.53
CA LYS A 467 12.76 -10.86 0.43
C LYS A 467 12.07 -11.69 -0.63
N THR A 468 11.05 -12.46 -0.26
CA THR A 468 10.28 -13.28 -1.20
C THR A 468 8.85 -13.44 -0.72
N ILE A 469 7.90 -13.42 -1.64
CA ILE A 469 6.50 -13.73 -1.42
C ILE A 469 6.06 -15.01 -2.12
N GLN A 470 6.95 -15.62 -2.93
CA GLN A 470 6.70 -16.80 -3.76
C GLN A 470 5.51 -16.66 -4.73
N ARG A 471 5.27 -15.43 -5.19
CA ARG A 471 4.16 -15.07 -6.09
C ARG A 471 4.60 -14.70 -7.49
N VAL A 472 5.88 -14.34 -7.67
CA VAL A 472 6.42 -13.93 -8.96
C VAL A 472 6.99 -15.14 -9.70
N THR A 473 6.78 -15.17 -11.01
CA THR A 473 7.42 -16.11 -11.93
C THR A 473 7.98 -15.32 -13.11
N ILE A 474 9.30 -15.33 -13.30
CA ILE A 474 9.93 -14.78 -14.51
C ILE A 474 9.83 -15.85 -15.60
N GLU A 475 9.11 -15.56 -16.66
CA GLU A 475 8.88 -16.48 -17.79
C GLU A 475 10.07 -16.46 -18.74
N SER A 476 10.52 -15.27 -19.09
CA SER A 476 11.66 -15.10 -20.01
C SER A 476 12.34 -13.74 -19.84
N ILE A 477 13.62 -13.68 -20.22
CA ILE A 477 14.40 -12.46 -20.37
C ILE A 477 14.76 -12.30 -21.86
N ASN A 478 14.33 -11.20 -22.46
CA ASN A 478 14.52 -10.90 -23.89
C ASN A 478 14.13 -12.09 -24.79
N GLY A 479 13.01 -12.78 -24.45
CA GLY A 479 12.49 -13.94 -25.17
C GLY A 479 13.27 -15.26 -24.97
N LYS A 480 14.27 -15.29 -24.08
CA LYS A 480 15.01 -16.51 -23.69
C LYS A 480 14.51 -16.99 -22.33
N ALA A 481 14.61 -18.30 -22.09
CA ALA A 481 14.27 -18.90 -20.81
C ALA A 481 15.08 -18.24 -19.69
N PHE A 482 14.41 -17.92 -18.59
CA PHE A 482 15.05 -17.36 -17.41
C PHE A 482 16.02 -18.35 -16.75
N ASP A 483 17.19 -17.86 -16.32
CA ASP A 483 18.19 -18.64 -15.57
C ASP A 483 18.55 -17.91 -14.27
N GLU A 484 18.14 -18.48 -13.14
CA GLU A 484 18.40 -17.91 -11.80
C GLU A 484 19.91 -17.75 -11.49
N LYS A 485 20.80 -18.48 -12.20
CA LYS A 485 22.25 -18.45 -11.97
C LYS A 485 22.99 -17.52 -12.91
N ALA A 486 22.35 -17.08 -13.99
CA ALA A 486 22.96 -16.14 -14.91
C ALA A 486 23.13 -14.75 -14.26
N THR A 487 24.10 -13.99 -14.74
CA THR A 487 24.24 -12.57 -14.37
C THR A 487 23.49 -11.72 -15.37
N TYR A 488 22.68 -10.82 -14.85
CA TYR A 488 21.94 -9.80 -15.63
C TYR A 488 22.44 -8.41 -15.27
N ALA A 489 22.50 -7.53 -16.26
CA ALA A 489 22.66 -6.10 -16.06
C ALA A 489 21.27 -5.46 -16.02
N VAL A 490 20.91 -4.90 -14.89
CA VAL A 490 19.65 -4.16 -14.72
C VAL A 490 19.94 -2.69 -14.83
N VAL A 491 19.42 -2.07 -15.90
CA VAL A 491 19.41 -0.62 -16.09
C VAL A 491 18.27 -0.08 -15.22
N THR A 492 18.62 0.75 -14.24
CA THR A 492 17.66 1.31 -13.30
C THR A 492 17.96 2.77 -13.00
N ASN A 493 17.22 3.42 -12.14
CA ASN A 493 17.59 4.75 -11.66
C ASN A 493 18.50 4.63 -10.41
N ASN A 494 19.26 5.70 -10.14
CA ASN A 494 20.23 5.70 -9.02
C ASN A 494 19.56 5.56 -7.66
N PHE A 495 18.30 5.96 -7.49
CA PHE A 495 17.51 5.73 -6.28
C PHE A 495 17.29 4.23 -6.03
N CYS A 496 16.79 3.48 -7.02
CA CYS A 496 16.64 2.02 -6.91
C CYS A 496 17.99 1.30 -6.76
N ALA A 497 19.03 1.75 -7.51
CA ALA A 497 20.38 1.18 -7.41
C ALA A 497 20.96 1.34 -5.99
N ALA A 498 20.65 2.42 -5.29
CA ALA A 498 21.04 2.67 -3.89
C ALA A 498 20.19 1.90 -2.87
N GLY A 499 19.18 1.16 -3.31
CA GLY A 499 18.28 0.38 -2.45
C GLY A 499 17.01 1.13 -2.03
N GLY A 500 16.63 2.19 -2.73
CA GLY A 500 15.39 2.93 -2.48
C GLY A 500 14.14 2.08 -2.75
N ASP A 501 13.01 2.48 -2.19
CA ASP A 501 11.78 1.69 -2.14
C ASP A 501 12.05 0.27 -1.62
N THR A 502 11.69 -0.75 -2.39
CA THR A 502 11.85 -2.17 -2.07
C THR A 502 13.05 -2.84 -2.75
N TYR A 503 13.95 -2.05 -3.35
CA TYR A 503 15.08 -2.56 -4.14
C TYR A 503 16.36 -2.77 -3.31
N TYR A 504 16.22 -3.16 -2.03
CA TYR A 504 17.35 -3.40 -1.14
C TYR A 504 18.42 -4.34 -1.74
N VAL A 505 17.98 -5.34 -2.50
CA VAL A 505 18.88 -6.29 -3.15
C VAL A 505 19.84 -5.61 -4.12
N PHE A 506 19.45 -4.54 -4.79
CA PHE A 506 20.32 -3.79 -5.71
C PHE A 506 21.44 -3.05 -5.01
N LYS A 507 21.23 -2.57 -3.77
CA LYS A 507 22.27 -1.95 -2.93
C LYS A 507 23.46 -2.90 -2.71
N ASN A 508 23.20 -4.21 -2.70
CA ASN A 508 24.20 -5.26 -2.48
C ASN A 508 24.65 -5.95 -3.78
N ALA A 509 24.32 -5.41 -4.94
CA ALA A 509 24.70 -5.96 -6.23
C ALA A 509 26.22 -6.19 -6.34
N SER A 510 26.63 -7.22 -7.07
CA SER A 510 28.04 -7.61 -7.23
C SER A 510 28.92 -6.53 -7.86
N ALA A 511 28.32 -5.68 -8.69
CA ALA A 511 28.91 -4.48 -9.25
C ALA A 511 27.80 -3.50 -9.66
N GLN A 512 28.11 -2.20 -9.63
CA GLN A 512 27.20 -1.14 -10.09
C GLN A 512 27.97 0.10 -10.52
N PHE A 513 27.36 0.89 -11.39
CA PHE A 513 27.87 2.21 -11.73
C PHE A 513 26.72 3.15 -12.09
N ASP A 514 26.86 4.43 -11.79
CA ASP A 514 25.97 5.50 -12.24
C ASP A 514 26.50 6.08 -13.54
N THR A 515 25.65 6.24 -14.55
CA THR A 515 26.03 6.81 -15.84
C THR A 515 26.20 8.33 -15.80
N GLY A 516 25.65 8.98 -14.77
CA GLY A 516 25.54 10.44 -14.67
C GLY A 516 24.53 11.06 -15.65
N ILE A 517 23.80 10.26 -16.44
CA ILE A 517 22.79 10.75 -17.37
C ILE A 517 21.47 10.93 -16.62
N PRO A 518 20.90 12.15 -16.56
CA PRO A 518 19.59 12.36 -15.97
C PRO A 518 18.49 11.59 -16.70
N LEU A 519 17.58 10.99 -15.96
CA LEU A 519 16.53 10.11 -16.50
C LEU A 519 15.56 10.87 -17.42
N ASP A 520 15.22 12.10 -17.09
CA ASP A 520 14.41 13.00 -17.89
C ASP A 520 15.10 13.39 -19.20
N GLU A 521 16.41 13.69 -19.16
CA GLU A 521 17.22 13.97 -20.36
C GLU A 521 17.34 12.72 -21.25
N ALA A 522 17.49 11.53 -20.67
CA ALA A 522 17.52 10.28 -21.42
C ALA A 522 16.19 10.03 -22.15
N LEU A 523 15.06 10.28 -21.48
CA LEU A 523 13.72 10.15 -22.07
C LEU A 523 13.53 11.16 -23.23
N MET A 524 13.92 12.42 -23.03
CA MET A 524 13.87 13.43 -24.09
C MET A 524 14.74 13.03 -25.28
N ALA A 525 15.98 12.60 -25.03
CA ALA A 525 16.89 12.17 -26.09
C ALA A 525 16.35 10.93 -26.84
N TYR A 526 15.74 9.98 -26.18
CA TYR A 526 15.10 8.82 -26.81
C TYR A 526 13.95 9.25 -27.73
N ILE A 527 13.06 10.13 -27.22
CA ILE A 527 11.94 10.65 -28.03
C ILE A 527 12.45 11.41 -29.26
N GLU A 528 13.45 12.27 -29.12
CA GLU A 528 13.99 13.04 -30.25
C GLU A 528 14.79 12.19 -31.24
N GLN A 529 15.72 11.36 -30.72
CA GLN A 529 16.72 10.69 -31.56
C GLN A 529 16.23 9.35 -32.10
N GLU A 530 15.52 8.55 -31.30
CA GLU A 530 15.03 7.23 -31.71
C GLU A 530 13.62 7.33 -32.29
N LEU A 531 12.71 8.00 -31.61
CA LEU A 531 11.32 8.13 -32.04
C LEU A 531 11.09 9.29 -33.01
N LYS A 532 12.15 10.06 -33.34
CA LYS A 532 12.10 11.21 -34.31
C LYS A 532 11.08 12.29 -33.91
N GLY A 533 10.92 12.52 -32.62
CA GLY A 533 10.01 13.51 -32.04
C GLY A 533 8.54 13.11 -32.03
N VAL A 534 8.20 11.82 -32.25
CA VAL A 534 6.81 11.35 -32.25
C VAL A 534 6.64 10.13 -31.41
N ILE A 535 5.90 10.25 -30.31
CA ILE A 535 5.42 9.12 -29.52
C ILE A 535 4.18 8.57 -30.25
N SER A 536 4.40 7.52 -31.02
CA SER A 536 3.40 6.97 -31.94
C SER A 536 2.41 6.02 -31.24
N THR A 537 1.43 5.55 -32.02
CA THR A 537 0.45 4.51 -31.60
C THR A 537 1.08 3.20 -31.17
N LYS A 538 2.39 2.98 -31.35
CA LYS A 538 3.13 1.87 -30.71
C LYS A 538 2.88 1.81 -29.22
N TYR A 539 2.72 2.95 -28.58
CA TYR A 539 2.51 3.09 -27.13
C TYR A 539 1.03 3.30 -26.75
N ALA A 540 0.07 2.91 -27.61
CA ALA A 540 -1.36 3.07 -27.30
C ALA A 540 -1.79 2.21 -26.10
N GLU A 541 -1.18 1.04 -25.96
CA GLU A 541 -1.44 0.08 -24.86
C GLU A 541 -0.09 -0.35 -24.26
N PRO A 542 -0.08 -0.83 -22.99
CA PRO A 542 1.08 -1.50 -22.41
C PRO A 542 1.52 -2.69 -23.25
N ARG A 543 2.81 -3.03 -23.22
CA ARG A 543 3.38 -4.17 -23.99
C ARG A 543 2.75 -5.51 -23.66
N GLY A 544 2.27 -5.70 -22.42
CA GLY A 544 1.75 -6.97 -21.95
C GLY A 544 2.85 -7.95 -21.53
N ASP A 545 3.96 -7.44 -21.07
CA ASP A 545 5.07 -8.24 -20.52
C ASP A 545 4.80 -8.67 -19.09
N GLN A 546 3.86 -8.02 -18.42
CA GLN A 546 3.43 -8.33 -17.04
C GLN A 546 2.04 -8.97 -17.06
N THR A 547 1.89 -10.08 -16.35
CA THR A 547 0.60 -10.74 -16.13
C THR A 547 0.24 -10.69 -14.66
N PHE A 548 -0.92 -10.12 -14.33
CA PHE A 548 -1.47 -10.15 -12.98
C PHE A 548 -2.59 -11.18 -12.87
N ILE A 549 -2.43 -12.16 -11.97
CA ILE A 549 -3.46 -13.14 -11.62
C ILE A 549 -4.04 -12.71 -10.26
N PRO A 550 -5.29 -12.22 -10.21
CA PRO A 550 -5.88 -11.73 -8.97
C PRO A 550 -6.13 -12.87 -7.97
N ASP A 551 -6.11 -12.55 -6.66
CA ASP A 551 -6.56 -13.51 -5.64
C ASP A 551 -8.07 -13.81 -5.85
N PRO A 552 -8.45 -15.07 -6.08
CA PRO A 552 -9.85 -15.43 -6.27
C PRO A 552 -10.72 -15.10 -5.05
N LEU A 553 -10.12 -14.92 -3.86
CA LEU A 553 -10.83 -14.53 -2.65
C LEU A 553 -11.22 -13.04 -2.63
N ALA A 554 -10.54 -12.19 -3.38
CA ALA A 554 -10.80 -10.74 -3.39
C ALA A 554 -12.23 -10.37 -3.85
N SER A 555 -12.92 -11.28 -4.55
CA SER A 555 -14.29 -11.08 -4.98
C SER A 555 -15.35 -11.36 -3.89
N TYR A 556 -14.95 -11.83 -2.70
CA TYR A 556 -15.85 -12.23 -1.63
C TYR A 556 -15.71 -11.30 -0.42
N THR A 557 -16.81 -10.68 -0.02
CA THR A 557 -16.85 -9.71 1.09
C THR A 557 -16.91 -10.37 2.47
N ASP A 558 -17.23 -11.66 2.54
CA ASP A 558 -17.41 -12.45 3.75
C ASP A 558 -16.26 -13.46 3.99
N VAL A 559 -15.15 -13.30 3.27
CA VAL A 559 -13.97 -14.18 3.37
C VAL A 559 -12.79 -13.39 3.92
N ASN A 560 -12.22 -13.88 5.00
CA ASN A 560 -10.94 -13.38 5.50
C ASN A 560 -9.78 -14.12 4.82
N ALA A 561 -9.03 -13.40 3.95
CA ALA A 561 -7.91 -13.97 3.19
C ALA A 561 -6.73 -14.44 4.06
N ALA A 562 -6.66 -14.01 5.33
CA ALA A 562 -5.67 -14.46 6.32
C ALA A 562 -6.17 -15.64 7.20
N ALA A 563 -7.42 -16.05 7.06
CA ALA A 563 -7.97 -17.14 7.87
C ALA A 563 -7.36 -18.49 7.52
N TRP A 564 -7.38 -19.41 8.48
CA TRP A 564 -6.88 -20.79 8.34
C TRP A 564 -7.45 -21.55 7.13
N TYR A 565 -8.63 -21.17 6.67
CA TYR A 565 -9.34 -21.79 5.56
C TYR A 565 -8.98 -21.13 4.20
N ALA A 566 -8.36 -19.97 4.17
CA ALA A 566 -8.16 -19.22 2.93
C ALA A 566 -7.43 -20.02 1.82
N PRO A 567 -6.33 -20.77 2.09
CA PRO A 567 -5.69 -21.60 1.07
C PRO A 567 -6.64 -22.67 0.51
N ALA A 568 -7.53 -23.19 1.35
CA ALA A 568 -8.47 -24.20 0.93
C ALA A 568 -9.62 -23.63 0.09
N LEU A 569 -10.06 -22.42 0.41
CA LEU A 569 -11.06 -21.71 -0.39
C LEU A 569 -10.51 -21.38 -1.78
N ARG A 570 -9.26 -20.85 -1.89
CA ARG A 570 -8.60 -20.65 -3.19
C ARG A 570 -8.62 -21.92 -4.01
N TYR A 571 -8.16 -23.04 -3.43
CA TYR A 571 -8.15 -24.35 -4.11
C TYR A 571 -9.51 -24.76 -4.65
N VAL A 572 -10.59 -24.69 -3.85
CA VAL A 572 -11.91 -25.17 -4.30
C VAL A 572 -12.58 -24.21 -5.28
N ILE A 573 -12.26 -22.91 -5.24
CA ILE A 573 -12.76 -21.90 -6.19
C ILE A 573 -12.06 -22.08 -7.55
N GLU A 574 -10.74 -22.15 -7.57
CA GLU A 574 -9.92 -22.34 -8.79
C GLU A 574 -10.29 -23.63 -9.51
N ASN A 575 -10.47 -24.72 -8.77
CA ASN A 575 -10.88 -26.00 -9.31
C ASN A 575 -12.41 -26.11 -9.56
N LYS A 576 -13.16 -25.02 -9.35
CA LYS A 576 -14.62 -24.96 -9.54
C LYS A 576 -15.39 -26.07 -8.81
N THR A 577 -14.80 -26.57 -7.71
CA THR A 577 -15.41 -27.63 -6.91
C THR A 577 -16.50 -27.04 -5.99
N MET A 578 -16.28 -25.84 -5.46
CA MET A 578 -17.27 -25.08 -4.71
C MET A 578 -17.47 -23.70 -5.36
N VAL A 579 -18.69 -23.20 -5.26
CA VAL A 579 -19.08 -21.90 -5.83
C VAL A 579 -19.61 -20.95 -4.74
N SER A 580 -19.79 -19.67 -5.09
CA SER A 580 -20.42 -18.65 -4.24
C SER A 580 -21.82 -19.09 -3.77
N THR A 581 -22.22 -18.58 -2.61
CA THR A 581 -23.57 -18.74 -2.05
C THR A 581 -24.51 -17.60 -2.46
N GLY A 582 -23.94 -16.49 -2.94
CA GLY A 582 -24.63 -15.31 -3.41
C GLY A 582 -23.68 -14.38 -4.15
N ALA A 583 -24.15 -13.21 -4.54
CA ALA A 583 -23.31 -12.20 -5.18
C ALA A 583 -22.27 -11.69 -4.17
N GLY A 584 -20.99 -12.01 -4.40
CA GLY A 584 -19.88 -11.59 -3.54
C GLY A 584 -19.82 -12.26 -2.16
N THR A 585 -20.47 -13.42 -1.96
CA THR A 585 -20.41 -14.18 -0.71
C THR A 585 -20.04 -15.64 -0.95
N PHE A 586 -19.18 -16.19 -0.09
CA PHE A 586 -18.80 -17.60 -0.08
C PHE A 586 -19.39 -18.37 1.10
N SER A 587 -19.69 -17.67 2.19
CA SER A 587 -20.25 -18.20 3.44
C SER A 587 -19.40 -19.32 4.06
N PRO A 588 -18.12 -19.07 4.42
CA PRO A 588 -17.20 -20.11 4.87
C PRO A 588 -17.69 -20.85 6.12
N ASP A 589 -18.37 -20.17 7.05
CA ASP A 589 -18.87 -20.73 8.30
C ASP A 589 -20.27 -21.35 8.21
N MET A 590 -20.91 -21.26 7.04
CA MET A 590 -22.23 -21.85 6.83
C MET A 590 -22.15 -23.37 6.85
N THR A 591 -23.02 -24.00 7.64
CA THR A 591 -23.23 -25.45 7.61
C THR A 591 -23.69 -25.90 6.23
N ILE A 592 -23.09 -26.97 5.70
CA ILE A 592 -23.42 -27.52 4.41
C ILE A 592 -24.47 -28.64 4.53
N THR A 593 -25.38 -28.73 3.55
CA THR A 593 -26.37 -29.81 3.54
C THR A 593 -25.85 -31.05 2.79
N ARG A 594 -26.52 -32.21 3.01
CA ARG A 594 -26.21 -33.47 2.32
C ARG A 594 -26.32 -33.31 0.79
N ALA A 595 -27.36 -32.61 0.29
CA ALA A 595 -27.50 -32.32 -1.13
C ALA A 595 -26.36 -31.46 -1.70
N GLN A 596 -25.90 -30.47 -0.93
CA GLN A 596 -24.75 -29.64 -1.34
C GLN A 596 -23.46 -30.47 -1.42
N VAL A 597 -23.26 -31.44 -0.53
CA VAL A 597 -22.12 -32.37 -0.59
C VAL A 597 -22.24 -33.31 -1.80
N MET A 598 -23.42 -33.85 -2.10
CA MET A 598 -23.63 -34.66 -3.29
C MET A 598 -23.29 -33.87 -4.56
N LYS A 599 -23.75 -32.62 -4.66
CA LYS A 599 -23.41 -31.72 -5.78
C LYS A 599 -21.91 -31.44 -5.85
N LEU A 600 -21.27 -31.22 -4.72
CA LEU A 600 -19.82 -30.98 -4.63
C LEU A 600 -19.03 -32.19 -5.14
N ILE A 601 -19.39 -33.41 -4.74
CA ILE A 601 -18.72 -34.64 -5.20
C ILE A 601 -18.98 -34.88 -6.69
N ALA A 602 -20.17 -34.56 -7.21
CA ALA A 602 -20.44 -34.58 -8.65
C ALA A 602 -19.56 -33.58 -9.41
N ASN A 603 -19.35 -32.39 -8.89
CA ASN A 603 -18.43 -31.42 -9.48
C ASN A 603 -16.97 -31.94 -9.46
N LEU A 604 -16.53 -32.54 -8.36
CA LEU A 604 -15.23 -33.19 -8.23
C LEU A 604 -15.04 -34.32 -9.24
N ALA A 605 -16.12 -35.04 -9.56
CA ALA A 605 -16.17 -36.12 -10.57
C ALA A 605 -16.22 -35.60 -12.01
N GLY A 606 -16.28 -34.28 -12.25
CA GLY A 606 -16.45 -33.72 -13.59
C GLY A 606 -17.88 -33.70 -14.10
N ALA A 607 -18.87 -34.13 -13.30
CA ALA A 607 -20.27 -34.24 -13.66
C ALA A 607 -21.11 -32.96 -13.40
N ALA A 608 -20.46 -31.79 -13.34
CA ALA A 608 -21.12 -30.53 -13.03
C ALA A 608 -22.28 -30.19 -14.01
N ALA A 609 -22.09 -30.43 -15.30
CA ALA A 609 -23.12 -30.18 -16.33
C ALA A 609 -24.32 -31.12 -16.21
N GLU A 610 -24.09 -32.40 -15.88
CA GLU A 610 -25.10 -33.42 -15.72
C GLU A 610 -26.02 -33.16 -14.52
N THR A 611 -25.49 -32.48 -13.51
CA THR A 611 -26.15 -32.19 -12.23
C THR A 611 -26.65 -30.75 -12.11
N THR A 612 -26.67 -30.01 -13.24
CA THR A 612 -27.26 -28.66 -13.30
C THR A 612 -28.79 -28.77 -13.33
N GLN A 613 -29.47 -27.94 -12.53
CA GLN A 613 -30.93 -27.85 -12.49
C GLN A 613 -31.51 -27.62 -13.92
N ALA A 614 -32.55 -28.32 -14.27
CA ALA A 614 -33.28 -28.11 -15.53
C ALA A 614 -34.70 -27.58 -15.27
N GLU A 615 -35.30 -27.05 -16.31
CA GLU A 615 -36.70 -26.63 -16.26
C GLU A 615 -37.59 -27.85 -15.95
N GLY A 616 -38.37 -27.74 -14.87
CA GLY A 616 -39.23 -28.80 -14.37
C GLY A 616 -38.68 -29.58 -13.18
N ASP A 617 -37.42 -29.41 -12.78
CA ASP A 617 -36.91 -30.01 -11.55
C ASP A 617 -37.58 -29.36 -10.35
N ALA A 618 -38.07 -30.14 -9.36
CA ALA A 618 -38.75 -29.62 -8.17
C ALA A 618 -37.78 -28.88 -7.24
N HIS A 619 -36.53 -29.38 -7.14
CA HIS A 619 -35.48 -28.81 -6.34
C HIS A 619 -34.19 -28.63 -7.15
N TRP A 620 -33.37 -27.64 -6.76
CA TRP A 620 -32.08 -27.37 -7.42
C TRP A 620 -31.11 -28.57 -7.38
N TYR A 621 -31.30 -29.48 -6.43
CA TYR A 621 -30.42 -30.62 -6.18
C TYR A 621 -30.90 -31.94 -6.75
N ASP A 622 -32.12 -32.03 -7.34
CA ASP A 622 -32.73 -33.31 -7.74
C ASP A 622 -31.80 -34.17 -8.61
N LYS A 623 -31.13 -33.55 -9.58
CA LYS A 623 -30.16 -34.23 -10.44
C LYS A 623 -28.87 -34.61 -9.69
N ALA A 624 -28.42 -33.81 -8.75
CA ALA A 624 -27.22 -34.12 -7.97
C ALA A 624 -27.47 -35.32 -7.04
N VAL A 625 -28.64 -35.38 -6.42
CA VAL A 625 -29.09 -36.53 -5.63
C VAL A 625 -29.20 -37.76 -6.48
N ALA A 626 -29.89 -37.68 -7.64
CA ALA A 626 -30.02 -38.80 -8.57
C ALA A 626 -28.64 -39.31 -9.05
N TRP A 627 -27.73 -38.41 -9.40
CA TRP A 627 -26.36 -38.74 -9.77
C TRP A 627 -25.61 -39.46 -8.64
N ALA A 628 -25.73 -38.96 -7.41
CA ALA A 628 -25.06 -39.54 -6.24
C ALA A 628 -25.56 -40.97 -5.95
N VAL A 629 -26.86 -41.19 -6.07
CA VAL A 629 -27.46 -42.54 -5.92
C VAL A 629 -26.98 -43.48 -7.04
N GLN A 630 -27.02 -43.02 -8.28
CA GLN A 630 -26.59 -43.84 -9.45
C GLN A 630 -25.13 -44.25 -9.38
N ASN A 631 -24.25 -43.37 -8.77
CA ASN A 631 -22.82 -43.61 -8.65
C ASN A 631 -22.42 -44.21 -7.29
N ASN A 632 -23.38 -44.65 -6.48
CA ASN A 632 -23.15 -45.21 -5.13
C ASN A 632 -22.38 -44.27 -4.19
N VAL A 633 -22.53 -42.95 -4.33
CA VAL A 633 -21.95 -41.95 -3.47
C VAL A 633 -22.80 -41.74 -2.21
N SER A 634 -24.12 -41.80 -2.34
CA SER A 634 -25.11 -41.65 -1.29
C SER A 634 -26.36 -42.45 -1.59
N ASP A 635 -27.15 -42.74 -0.54
CA ASP A 635 -28.49 -43.31 -0.67
C ASP A 635 -29.57 -42.31 -1.12
N GLY A 636 -29.20 -41.02 -1.19
CA GLY A 636 -30.09 -39.92 -1.56
C GLY A 636 -31.08 -39.48 -0.48
N THR A 637 -31.05 -40.07 0.70
CA THR A 637 -31.98 -39.71 1.77
C THR A 637 -31.64 -38.38 2.41
N ASN A 638 -32.66 -37.69 2.96
CA ASN A 638 -32.54 -36.47 3.76
C ASN A 638 -31.63 -35.39 3.12
N PRO A 639 -31.87 -34.97 1.86
CA PRO A 639 -30.96 -34.07 1.13
C PRO A 639 -30.83 -32.69 1.77
N ASP A 640 -31.85 -32.21 2.47
CA ASP A 640 -31.88 -30.89 3.12
C ASP A 640 -31.26 -30.90 4.52
N ASP A 641 -30.99 -32.08 5.11
CA ASP A 641 -30.37 -32.15 6.43
C ASP A 641 -28.92 -31.66 6.39
N ALA A 642 -28.49 -31.10 7.52
CA ALA A 642 -27.09 -30.71 7.71
C ALA A 642 -26.18 -31.94 7.64
N CYS A 643 -25.13 -31.85 6.82
CA CYS A 643 -24.17 -32.94 6.65
C CYS A 643 -23.24 -33.01 7.85
N THR A 644 -23.14 -34.18 8.48
CA THR A 644 -22.18 -34.45 9.55
C THR A 644 -20.79 -34.72 8.97
N ARG A 645 -19.77 -34.72 9.82
CA ARG A 645 -18.40 -35.01 9.41
C ARG A 645 -18.24 -36.45 8.91
N GLU A 646 -18.93 -37.44 9.55
CA GLU A 646 -18.92 -38.81 9.08
C GLU A 646 -19.77 -39.02 7.83
N ASP A 647 -20.88 -38.29 7.64
CA ASP A 647 -21.62 -38.27 6.38
C ASP A 647 -20.74 -37.84 5.21
N PHE A 648 -20.03 -36.75 5.38
CA PHE A 648 -19.08 -36.26 4.37
C PHE A 648 -17.99 -37.29 4.08
N ALA A 649 -17.41 -37.88 5.12
CA ALA A 649 -16.37 -38.91 4.99
C ALA A 649 -16.93 -40.11 4.18
N THR A 650 -18.11 -40.57 4.52
CA THR A 650 -18.77 -41.73 3.85
C THR A 650 -19.05 -41.46 2.40
N MET A 651 -19.64 -40.31 2.07
CA MET A 651 -19.95 -39.94 0.67
C MET A 651 -18.67 -39.78 -0.16
N LEU A 652 -17.67 -39.08 0.36
CA LEU A 652 -16.42 -38.85 -0.36
C LEU A 652 -15.65 -40.16 -0.55
N TYR A 653 -15.56 -40.98 0.49
CA TYR A 653 -14.87 -42.27 0.42
C TYR A 653 -15.55 -43.23 -0.54
N SER A 654 -16.90 -43.28 -0.53
CA SER A 654 -17.67 -44.08 -1.51
C SER A 654 -17.32 -43.71 -2.93
N TYR A 655 -17.23 -42.39 -3.24
CA TYR A 655 -16.75 -41.93 -4.54
C TYR A 655 -15.30 -42.36 -4.82
N LEU A 656 -14.39 -42.20 -3.86
CA LEU A 656 -12.96 -42.55 -4.03
C LEU A 656 -12.78 -44.07 -4.29
N LYS A 657 -13.62 -44.91 -3.67
CA LYS A 657 -13.63 -46.37 -3.96
C LYS A 657 -13.95 -46.64 -5.43
N THR A 658 -14.86 -45.90 -6.04
CA THR A 658 -15.16 -46.07 -7.48
C THR A 658 -13.96 -45.69 -8.36
N GLN A 659 -13.06 -44.86 -7.84
CA GLN A 659 -11.82 -44.47 -8.52
C GLN A 659 -10.60 -45.35 -8.14
N GLY A 660 -10.85 -46.47 -7.43
CA GLY A 660 -9.80 -47.38 -7.00
C GLY A 660 -8.87 -46.85 -5.88
N LYS A 661 -9.30 -45.82 -5.17
CA LYS A 661 -8.52 -45.17 -4.11
C LYS A 661 -8.90 -45.58 -2.67
N GLY A 662 -9.79 -46.56 -2.50
CA GLY A 662 -10.17 -47.12 -1.21
C GLY A 662 -9.10 -48.10 -0.66
N PHE A 663 -9.38 -48.68 0.50
CA PHE A 663 -8.60 -49.82 0.99
C PHE A 663 -8.71 -51.01 0.03
N THR A 664 -7.57 -51.61 -0.30
CA THR A 664 -7.52 -52.75 -1.24
C THR A 664 -7.59 -54.09 -0.56
N ASP A 665 -7.23 -54.15 0.72
CA ASP A 665 -7.16 -55.35 1.56
C ASP A 665 -7.75 -55.07 2.95
N ALA A 666 -7.82 -56.13 3.80
CA ALA A 666 -8.20 -55.95 5.19
C ALA A 666 -7.28 -54.95 5.89
N TRP A 667 -7.85 -53.83 6.28
CA TRP A 667 -7.13 -52.78 6.99
C TRP A 667 -7.15 -53.02 8.52
N MET A 668 -6.00 -52.72 9.17
CA MET A 668 -5.86 -52.79 10.62
C MET A 668 -5.18 -51.48 11.10
N PHE A 669 -5.90 -50.37 11.02
CA PHE A 669 -5.46 -49.12 11.56
C PHE A 669 -6.37 -48.70 12.69
N LEU A 670 -5.83 -48.55 13.90
CA LEU A 670 -6.60 -48.14 15.07
C LEU A 670 -6.62 -46.63 15.23
N LEU A 671 -7.78 -46.00 15.24
CA LEU A 671 -7.91 -44.61 15.59
C LEU A 671 -7.65 -44.41 17.09
N THR A 672 -6.75 -43.52 17.42
CA THR A 672 -6.40 -43.17 18.80
C THR A 672 -7.07 -41.86 19.25
N ASN A 673 -7.99 -41.35 18.48
CA ASN A 673 -8.74 -40.14 18.75
C ASN A 673 -9.72 -40.33 19.93
N PRO A 674 -9.92 -39.32 20.79
CA PRO A 674 -10.68 -39.47 22.04
C PRO A 674 -12.11 -39.97 21.85
N ASP A 675 -12.72 -39.66 20.70
CA ASP A 675 -14.11 -39.94 20.34
C ASP A 675 -14.26 -40.93 19.17
N ALA A 676 -13.23 -41.75 18.93
CA ALA A 676 -13.27 -42.74 17.86
C ALA A 676 -14.42 -43.76 18.06
N ALA A 677 -14.83 -44.00 19.29
CA ALA A 677 -15.97 -44.89 19.62
C ALA A 677 -17.34 -44.31 19.23
N ASP A 678 -17.43 -43.03 18.96
CA ASP A 678 -18.67 -42.34 18.57
C ASP A 678 -18.90 -42.40 17.03
N ILE A 679 -17.99 -43.00 16.27
CA ILE A 679 -18.13 -43.22 14.84
C ILE A 679 -19.17 -44.30 14.59
N SER A 680 -20.15 -44.02 13.71
CA SER A 680 -21.17 -45.00 13.31
C SER A 680 -20.52 -46.18 12.56
N GLU A 681 -21.06 -47.40 12.76
CA GLU A 681 -20.57 -48.62 12.11
C GLU A 681 -20.52 -48.48 10.57
N SER A 682 -21.49 -47.76 9.98
CA SER A 682 -21.55 -47.50 8.54
C SER A 682 -20.47 -46.51 8.03
N ALA A 683 -19.91 -45.68 8.91
CA ALA A 683 -18.89 -44.68 8.58
C ALA A 683 -17.48 -45.12 8.97
N ASP A 684 -17.34 -46.25 9.67
CA ASP A 684 -16.08 -46.68 10.27
C ASP A 684 -14.92 -46.78 9.25
N GLU A 685 -15.15 -47.53 8.15
CA GLU A 685 -14.15 -47.66 7.10
C GLU A 685 -13.74 -46.32 6.47
N ALA A 686 -14.73 -45.45 6.21
CA ALA A 686 -14.51 -44.13 5.61
C ALA A 686 -13.71 -43.21 6.53
N MET A 687 -14.09 -43.16 7.82
CA MET A 687 -13.41 -42.33 8.81
C MET A 687 -11.96 -42.77 9.03
N HIS A 688 -11.70 -44.06 9.12
CA HIS A 688 -10.34 -44.61 9.19
C HIS A 688 -9.51 -44.22 8.01
N TRP A 689 -10.04 -44.35 6.77
CA TRP A 689 -9.33 -43.98 5.56
C TRP A 689 -9.01 -42.49 5.53
N MET A 690 -9.97 -41.63 5.88
CA MET A 690 -9.81 -40.17 5.92
C MET A 690 -8.74 -39.71 6.90
N VAL A 691 -8.70 -40.31 8.09
CA VAL A 691 -7.71 -39.95 9.13
C VAL A 691 -6.32 -40.48 8.75
N MET A 692 -6.23 -41.75 8.29
CA MET A 692 -4.97 -42.37 7.88
C MET A 692 -4.29 -41.57 6.75
N ASN A 693 -5.05 -41.09 5.78
CA ASN A 693 -4.55 -40.31 4.65
C ASN A 693 -4.46 -38.79 4.95
N LYS A 694 -4.69 -38.38 6.23
CA LYS A 694 -4.64 -36.98 6.66
C LYS A 694 -5.61 -36.05 5.90
N VAL A 695 -6.66 -36.61 5.29
CA VAL A 695 -7.72 -35.82 4.66
C VAL A 695 -8.55 -35.13 5.73
N MET A 696 -8.87 -35.86 6.80
CA MET A 696 -9.58 -35.36 7.97
C MET A 696 -8.66 -35.39 9.20
N SER A 697 -8.71 -34.34 10.02
CA SER A 697 -8.01 -34.24 11.29
C SER A 697 -8.98 -33.83 12.39
N GLY A 698 -8.52 -33.89 13.65
CA GLY A 698 -9.31 -33.41 14.78
C GLY A 698 -9.67 -31.93 14.70
N VAL A 699 -10.76 -31.57 15.36
CA VAL A 699 -11.28 -30.19 15.44
C VAL A 699 -10.64 -29.38 16.56
N ASP A 700 -9.88 -30.02 17.42
CA ASP A 700 -9.20 -29.40 18.57
C ASP A 700 -7.80 -29.98 18.80
N ALA A 701 -7.09 -29.43 19.79
CA ALA A 701 -5.75 -29.87 20.16
C ALA A 701 -5.70 -31.29 20.75
N ALA A 702 -6.84 -31.84 21.24
CA ALA A 702 -6.95 -33.21 21.75
C ALA A 702 -7.10 -34.21 20.58
N GLY A 703 -7.36 -33.74 19.37
CA GLY A 703 -7.58 -34.59 18.21
C GLY A 703 -9.00 -35.16 18.11
N THR A 704 -9.99 -34.52 18.71
CA THR A 704 -11.40 -34.92 18.64
C THR A 704 -11.91 -34.89 17.19
N LEU A 705 -12.39 -36.00 16.67
CA LEU A 705 -12.89 -36.14 15.30
C LEU A 705 -14.26 -35.52 15.09
N ALA A 706 -15.08 -35.52 16.13
CA ALA A 706 -16.45 -35.02 16.16
C ALA A 706 -17.33 -35.61 15.02
N PRO A 707 -17.45 -36.95 14.88
CA PRO A 707 -18.08 -37.60 13.72
C PRO A 707 -19.52 -37.14 13.49
N GLN A 708 -20.29 -36.96 14.58
CA GLN A 708 -21.69 -36.55 14.56
C GLN A 708 -21.90 -35.02 14.47
N ALA A 709 -20.83 -34.21 14.53
CA ALA A 709 -20.97 -32.79 14.41
C ALA A 709 -21.19 -32.37 12.93
N THR A 710 -22.01 -31.37 12.72
CA THR A 710 -22.22 -30.79 11.40
C THR A 710 -20.93 -30.12 10.90
N THR A 711 -20.72 -30.11 9.59
CA THR A 711 -19.53 -29.54 8.99
C THR A 711 -19.83 -28.24 8.23
N THR A 712 -18.87 -27.31 8.23
CA THR A 712 -18.98 -26.05 7.50
C THR A 712 -18.36 -26.14 6.11
N ARG A 713 -18.70 -25.19 5.24
CA ARG A 713 -18.12 -25.06 3.91
C ARG A 713 -16.59 -24.94 3.95
N ALA A 714 -16.04 -24.13 4.88
CA ALA A 714 -14.61 -23.98 5.09
C ALA A 714 -13.91 -25.28 5.51
N GLN A 715 -14.53 -26.06 6.40
CA GLN A 715 -13.98 -27.34 6.84
C GLN A 715 -13.94 -28.35 5.68
N ILE A 716 -14.98 -28.40 4.87
CA ILE A 716 -15.00 -29.28 3.66
C ILE A 716 -13.94 -28.82 2.66
N ALA A 717 -13.83 -27.53 2.38
CA ALA A 717 -12.79 -27.02 1.50
C ALA A 717 -11.39 -27.46 1.97
N LYS A 718 -11.13 -27.40 3.30
CA LYS A 718 -9.87 -27.87 3.88
C LYS A 718 -9.63 -29.35 3.69
N MET A 719 -10.66 -30.18 3.84
CA MET A 719 -10.57 -31.62 3.59
C MET A 719 -10.30 -31.92 2.10
N LEU A 720 -10.90 -31.17 1.18
CA LEU A 720 -10.63 -31.33 -0.25
C LEU A 720 -9.21 -30.90 -0.65
N LEU A 721 -8.71 -29.81 -0.06
CA LEU A 721 -7.30 -29.42 -0.25
C LEU A 721 -6.35 -30.50 0.30
N ASN A 722 -6.66 -31.06 1.47
CA ASN A 722 -5.86 -32.16 2.00
C ASN A 722 -5.92 -33.41 1.12
N LEU A 723 -7.09 -33.72 0.53
CA LEU A 723 -7.25 -34.84 -0.42
C LEU A 723 -6.37 -34.68 -1.66
N SER A 724 -6.18 -33.47 -2.15
CA SER A 724 -5.34 -33.22 -3.33
C SER A 724 -3.85 -33.61 -3.10
N ASN A 725 -3.44 -33.69 -1.85
CA ASN A 725 -2.07 -34.10 -1.45
C ASN A 725 -1.94 -35.62 -1.23
N VAL A 726 -3.02 -36.37 -1.31
CA VAL A 726 -2.99 -37.86 -1.21
C VAL A 726 -2.50 -38.44 -2.52
N LYS A 727 -1.36 -39.15 -2.48
CA LYS A 727 -0.67 -39.75 -3.63
C LYS A 727 -1.42 -40.99 -4.16
#